data_b3711f0c732197b612a51a9a28596837
#
_entry.id   b3711f0c732197b612a51a9a28596837
#
_cell.length_a   1.000
_cell.length_b   1.000
_cell.length_c   1.000
_cell.angle_alpha   90.00
_cell.angle_beta   90.00
_cell.angle_gamma   90.00
#
_symmetry.space_group_name_H-M   'P 1'
#
loop_
_entity.id
_entity.type
_entity.pdbx_description
1 polymer ?
#
loop_
_entity_poly.entity_id
_entity_poly.type
_entity_poly.pdbx_seq_one_letter_code
_entity_poly.pdbx_strand_id
1 'polypeptide(L)'
;MTARGGMRQRPGTSAAAKAFEERTGIRAPRIVAWEITRSCNLACAHCRAAAHSEPYPGELSLEECKRVVDDIAAISDPILILTGGEPLIRSDIWDIIDYAREAGLHPVIGTNGTLIDDACAARIAEHGIPRVSVSLDFPTPEGQDAFRGKQGAFDEALTGIRHLRAHGVEVQVNTTITKMNNHLVDDMHDLALAEGSVAFHPFLLVPTGRGEDLANVELSPEEYEEVLTWAYHCQKTSPLHFKPTDAPQYYRIIRQLCAAEGREVNRETYGMEAMTRGCLGGITFAFISHVGDVQPCGYFDMQLGNVRDIPFSQIWETSPVFDDLRHYDRLHGKCGACEYKGVCGGCRARALAATGDYLAEEPYCAYVPREVARERVLDEIQSGFPLESDPYGVLAERLGLTRERVLDAVAALRGDGTIRQISASFSSRKLGCVSTLCAVSVDGGQERIDQVGALISAHPEITHNYLREAEYNIWFTAIAPSTADLDRLVAEIADETGCAVLNLPVTSLYKIRVDFGKHSSDGGAPPKRKEGAGKPFDADDPFDVALVRWAQADVTGEHPFRDGAALIASELGDSTIDENRVLRRLGEWKSQGLVRRFGAFVRHQKLGYTFNGMTVWNVPDEHSDEIGRTFAALPYVSHCYARRPAATWPYNLYAMVHATTQEELDAYVDEMKRLANLDARVLVSTKEFKKALPVYFGGSALR
;
A
#
# COMPACT_ATOMS: atom_id res chain seq x y z
N MET A 1 -5.05 -54.40 -16.71
CA MET A 1 -5.64 -54.87 -15.44
C MET A 1 -5.22 -53.93 -14.35
N THR A 2 -6.21 -53.32 -13.77
CA THR A 2 -6.19 -52.18 -12.85
C THR A 2 -5.49 -52.47 -11.53
N ALA A 3 -4.33 -51.87 -11.29
CA ALA A 3 -3.79 -51.74 -9.94
C ALA A 3 -4.51 -50.56 -9.25
N ARG A 4 -5.34 -50.85 -8.26
CA ARG A 4 -5.93 -49.88 -7.35
C ARG A 4 -4.79 -49.19 -6.59
N GLY A 5 -4.43 -48.00 -7.00
CA GLY A 5 -3.61 -47.08 -6.19
C GLY A 5 -4.39 -46.71 -4.95
N GLY A 6 -3.97 -47.24 -3.78
CA GLY A 6 -4.49 -46.75 -2.50
C GLY A 6 -4.33 -45.24 -2.46
N MET A 7 -5.39 -44.54 -2.03
CA MET A 7 -5.34 -43.09 -1.78
C MET A 7 -4.22 -42.85 -0.76
N ARG A 8 -3.05 -42.38 -1.22
CA ARG A 8 -2.00 -41.91 -0.31
C ARG A 8 -2.61 -40.81 0.57
N GLN A 9 -2.52 -41.02 1.86
CA GLN A 9 -2.99 -40.05 2.84
C GLN A 9 -2.27 -38.71 2.58
N ARG A 10 -3.02 -37.58 2.60
CA ARG A 10 -2.40 -36.29 2.32
C ARG A 10 -1.54 -35.87 3.52
N PRO A 11 -0.31 -35.37 3.30
CA PRO A 11 0.54 -34.88 4.39
C PRO A 11 -0.18 -33.85 5.27
N GLY A 12 0.01 -33.95 6.59
CA GLY A 12 -0.63 -33.08 7.58
C GLY A 12 -2.13 -33.37 7.78
N THR A 13 -2.59 -34.59 7.51
CA THR A 13 -4.00 -35.00 7.70
C THR A 13 -4.18 -36.24 8.56
N SER A 14 -3.10 -36.71 9.23
CA SER A 14 -3.14 -37.82 10.15
C SER A 14 -4.10 -37.60 11.32
N ALA A 15 -4.34 -38.70 12.07
CA ALA A 15 -5.11 -38.58 13.31
C ALA A 15 -4.40 -37.65 14.34
N ALA A 16 -3.07 -37.66 14.38
CA ALA A 16 -2.26 -36.78 15.22
C ALA A 16 -2.45 -35.30 14.82
N ALA A 17 -2.40 -35.00 13.49
CA ALA A 17 -2.63 -33.64 12.99
C ALA A 17 -4.02 -33.11 13.37
N LYS A 18 -5.06 -33.91 13.18
CA LYS A 18 -6.43 -33.55 13.55
C LYS A 18 -6.58 -33.30 15.06
N ALA A 19 -6.06 -34.21 15.89
CA ALA A 19 -6.10 -34.07 17.34
C ALA A 19 -5.35 -32.82 17.82
N PHE A 20 -4.21 -32.51 17.19
CA PHE A 20 -3.46 -31.29 17.49
C PHE A 20 -4.28 -30.03 17.12
N GLU A 21 -4.83 -30.00 15.89
CA GLU A 21 -5.65 -28.87 15.42
C GLU A 21 -6.91 -28.65 16.28
N GLU A 22 -7.59 -29.76 16.68
CA GLU A 22 -8.77 -29.71 17.56
C GLU A 22 -8.43 -29.20 18.96
N ARG A 23 -7.28 -29.59 19.51
CA ARG A 23 -6.84 -29.18 20.85
C ARG A 23 -6.40 -27.73 20.91
N THR A 24 -5.67 -27.25 19.86
CA THR A 24 -4.97 -25.96 19.91
C THR A 24 -5.63 -24.86 19.09
N GLY A 25 -6.48 -25.22 18.13
CA GLY A 25 -6.96 -24.30 17.09
C GLY A 25 -5.89 -23.90 16.06
N ILE A 26 -4.68 -24.43 16.19
CA ILE A 26 -3.53 -24.15 15.34
C ILE A 26 -3.41 -25.23 14.28
N ARG A 27 -3.16 -24.87 13.02
CA ARG A 27 -2.91 -25.84 11.96
C ARG A 27 -1.62 -26.62 12.23
N ALA A 28 -1.67 -27.91 12.05
CA ALA A 28 -0.49 -28.75 12.10
C ALA A 28 0.48 -28.47 10.94
N PRO A 29 1.81 -28.60 11.13
CA PRO A 29 2.77 -28.39 10.04
C PRO A 29 2.55 -29.45 8.93
N ARG A 30 2.52 -29.00 7.68
CA ARG A 30 2.39 -29.88 6.50
C ARG A 30 3.71 -30.10 5.79
N ILE A 31 4.66 -29.20 5.99
CA ILE A 31 6.00 -29.26 5.45
C ILE A 31 6.97 -28.86 6.56
N VAL A 32 7.98 -29.67 6.80
CA VAL A 32 9.13 -29.34 7.62
C VAL A 32 10.37 -29.49 6.78
N ALA A 33 11.08 -28.39 6.52
CA ALA A 33 12.40 -28.45 5.90
C ALA A 33 13.45 -28.56 7.00
N TRP A 34 14.35 -29.53 6.86
CA TRP A 34 15.37 -29.81 7.86
C TRP A 34 16.76 -29.81 7.24
N GLU A 35 17.58 -28.85 7.64
CA GLU A 35 19.00 -28.82 7.33
C GLU A 35 19.72 -29.87 8.23
N ILE A 36 19.80 -31.14 7.76
CA ILE A 36 20.36 -32.21 8.58
C ILE A 36 21.88 -32.15 8.70
N THR A 37 22.55 -31.43 7.82
CA THR A 37 23.98 -31.10 7.86
C THR A 37 24.20 -29.77 7.17
N ARG A 38 25.21 -29.00 7.56
CA ARG A 38 25.63 -27.79 6.85
C ARG A 38 26.86 -28.03 5.96
N SER A 39 27.54 -29.20 6.08
CA SER A 39 28.65 -29.55 5.23
C SER A 39 28.20 -29.71 3.78
N CYS A 40 29.01 -29.25 2.81
CA CYS A 40 28.69 -29.29 1.39
C CYS A 40 29.96 -29.45 0.54
N ASN A 41 29.87 -30.19 -0.56
CA ASN A 41 30.93 -30.35 -1.56
C ASN A 41 30.96 -29.20 -2.61
N LEU A 42 30.07 -28.22 -2.50
CA LEU A 42 29.99 -27.02 -3.38
C LEU A 42 30.21 -25.74 -2.60
N ALA A 43 30.53 -24.63 -3.34
CA ALA A 43 30.72 -23.30 -2.80
C ALA A 43 29.86 -22.27 -3.54
N CYS A 44 28.56 -22.54 -3.64
CA CYS A 44 27.62 -21.73 -4.42
C CYS A 44 27.61 -20.26 -3.98
N ALA A 45 27.56 -19.33 -4.95
CA ALA A 45 27.54 -17.89 -4.70
C ALA A 45 26.33 -17.43 -3.87
N HIS A 46 25.16 -18.03 -4.11
CA HIS A 46 23.88 -17.72 -3.45
C HIS A 46 23.57 -18.58 -2.21
N CYS A 47 24.56 -19.30 -1.67
CA CYS A 47 24.31 -20.28 -0.61
C CYS A 47 23.76 -19.62 0.67
N ARG A 48 22.50 -19.90 0.98
CA ARG A 48 21.80 -19.46 2.19
C ARG A 48 22.56 -19.81 3.48
N ALA A 49 23.08 -21.03 3.55
CA ALA A 49 23.77 -21.55 4.72
C ALA A 49 25.24 -21.12 4.81
N ALA A 50 25.78 -20.43 3.79
CA ALA A 50 27.22 -20.19 3.65
C ALA A 50 28.07 -21.47 3.85
N ALA A 51 27.56 -22.61 3.35
CA ALA A 51 28.10 -23.95 3.56
C ALA A 51 29.54 -24.12 3.04
N HIS A 52 30.33 -24.98 3.70
CA HIS A 52 31.69 -25.36 3.32
C HIS A 52 31.89 -26.90 3.51
N SER A 53 33.04 -27.40 3.09
CA SER A 53 33.31 -28.86 3.09
C SER A 53 33.67 -29.41 4.47
N GLU A 54 34.08 -28.58 5.39
CA GLU A 54 34.47 -29.00 6.73
C GLU A 54 33.24 -29.37 7.58
N PRO A 55 33.37 -30.33 8.52
CA PRO A 55 32.30 -30.65 9.45
C PRO A 55 31.91 -29.46 10.34
N TYR A 56 30.64 -29.30 10.59
CA TYR A 56 30.12 -28.27 11.49
C TYR A 56 30.01 -28.81 12.92
N PRO A 57 30.54 -28.12 13.93
CA PRO A 57 30.39 -28.50 15.32
C PRO A 57 28.92 -28.37 15.76
N GLY A 58 28.45 -29.31 16.58
CA GLY A 58 27.13 -29.24 17.18
C GLY A 58 26.00 -29.72 16.28
N GLU A 59 26.24 -30.35 15.14
CA GLU A 59 25.18 -31.01 14.37
C GLU A 59 24.46 -32.06 15.25
N LEU A 60 23.14 -32.21 14.99
CA LEU A 60 22.33 -33.18 15.72
C LEU A 60 22.86 -34.64 15.46
N SER A 61 23.07 -35.40 16.53
CA SER A 61 23.37 -36.83 16.44
C SER A 61 22.15 -37.62 15.91
N LEU A 62 22.36 -38.87 15.47
CA LEU A 62 21.28 -39.72 15.01
C LEU A 62 20.17 -39.90 16.06
N GLU A 63 20.54 -40.05 17.32
CA GLU A 63 19.56 -40.19 18.41
C GLU A 63 18.81 -38.90 18.68
N GLU A 64 19.43 -37.74 18.50
CA GLU A 64 18.72 -36.43 18.54
C GLU A 64 17.79 -36.27 17.35
N CYS A 65 18.23 -36.69 16.16
CA CYS A 65 17.39 -36.69 14.94
C CYS A 65 16.14 -37.55 15.13
N LYS A 66 16.26 -38.75 15.72
CA LYS A 66 15.12 -39.65 16.01
C LYS A 66 14.12 -38.96 16.96
N ARG A 67 14.59 -38.30 18.02
CA ARG A 67 13.71 -37.55 18.93
C ARG A 67 12.96 -36.43 18.22
N VAL A 68 13.61 -35.71 17.30
CA VAL A 68 12.95 -34.68 16.50
C VAL A 68 11.88 -35.30 15.60
N VAL A 69 12.14 -36.43 14.98
CA VAL A 69 11.16 -37.16 14.17
C VAL A 69 9.96 -37.59 15.00
N ASP A 70 10.16 -38.17 16.19
CA ASP A 70 9.09 -38.59 17.10
C ASP A 70 8.22 -37.39 17.50
N ASP A 71 8.84 -36.27 17.82
CA ASP A 71 8.14 -35.08 18.25
C ASP A 71 7.32 -34.41 17.11
N ILE A 72 7.83 -34.41 15.89
CA ILE A 72 7.07 -33.99 14.71
C ILE A 72 5.89 -34.94 14.48
N ALA A 73 6.13 -36.27 14.52
CA ALA A 73 5.11 -37.30 14.29
C ALA A 73 3.98 -37.24 15.34
N ALA A 74 4.29 -36.82 16.56
CA ALA A 74 3.30 -36.64 17.62
C ALA A 74 2.20 -35.59 17.28
N ILE A 75 2.48 -34.61 16.41
CA ILE A 75 1.54 -33.54 16.06
C ILE A 75 1.17 -33.50 14.57
N SER A 76 1.88 -34.21 13.69
CA SER A 76 1.62 -34.16 12.23
C SER A 76 2.35 -35.29 11.48
N ASP A 77 1.97 -35.47 10.20
CA ASP A 77 2.59 -36.32 9.22
C ASP A 77 3.08 -35.48 8.01
N PRO A 78 4.01 -34.52 8.18
CA PRO A 78 4.38 -33.58 7.13
C PRO A 78 5.24 -34.25 6.03
N ILE A 79 5.35 -33.54 4.88
CA ILE A 79 6.50 -33.72 4.00
C ILE A 79 7.72 -33.25 4.77
N LEU A 80 8.68 -34.15 4.98
CA LEU A 80 9.95 -33.86 5.62
C LEU A 80 11.02 -33.66 4.54
N ILE A 81 11.41 -32.42 4.26
CA ILE A 81 12.43 -32.11 3.26
C ILE A 81 13.80 -32.20 3.94
N LEU A 82 14.49 -33.28 3.70
CA LEU A 82 15.87 -33.45 4.15
C LEU A 82 16.79 -32.69 3.20
N THR A 83 17.42 -31.65 3.71
CA THR A 83 18.31 -30.76 2.97
C THR A 83 19.52 -30.39 3.84
N GLY A 84 20.28 -29.38 3.42
CA GLY A 84 21.41 -28.97 4.21
C GLY A 84 22.37 -28.11 3.42
N GLY A 85 23.66 -28.29 3.63
CA GLY A 85 24.67 -28.05 2.63
C GLY A 85 24.46 -29.07 1.49
N GLU A 86 24.92 -30.31 1.69
CA GLU A 86 24.58 -31.46 0.84
C GLU A 86 24.18 -32.65 1.73
N PRO A 87 22.89 -33.03 1.78
CA PRO A 87 22.43 -34.03 2.72
C PRO A 87 23.05 -35.44 2.48
N LEU A 88 23.41 -35.74 1.25
CA LEU A 88 24.02 -37.04 0.89
C LEU A 88 25.46 -37.22 1.41
N ILE A 89 26.09 -36.19 1.96
CA ILE A 89 27.37 -36.27 2.65
C ILE A 89 27.21 -36.90 4.04
N ARG A 90 26.05 -36.73 4.66
CA ARG A 90 25.80 -37.25 6.00
C ARG A 90 25.69 -38.76 6.01
N SER A 91 26.56 -39.42 6.75
CA SER A 91 26.72 -40.91 6.70
C SER A 91 25.50 -41.67 7.20
N ASP A 92 24.75 -41.12 8.17
CA ASP A 92 23.58 -41.74 8.81
C ASP A 92 22.24 -41.21 8.22
N ILE A 93 22.26 -40.58 7.04
CA ILE A 93 21.03 -40.06 6.38
C ILE A 93 19.99 -41.16 6.14
N TRP A 94 20.45 -42.39 5.80
CA TRP A 94 19.56 -43.49 5.51
C TRP A 94 18.82 -43.99 6.75
N ASP A 95 19.48 -44.01 7.88
CA ASP A 95 18.85 -44.33 9.17
C ASP A 95 17.80 -43.28 9.56
N ILE A 96 18.08 -42.01 9.27
CA ILE A 96 17.11 -40.90 9.50
C ILE A 96 15.88 -41.06 8.59
N ILE A 97 16.09 -41.38 7.30
CA ILE A 97 15.03 -41.61 6.30
C ILE A 97 14.12 -42.75 6.73
N ASP A 98 14.72 -43.92 7.05
CA ASP A 98 13.95 -45.09 7.44
C ASP A 98 13.14 -44.83 8.71
N TYR A 99 13.77 -44.24 9.72
CA TYR A 99 13.10 -43.89 10.99
C TYR A 99 11.94 -42.91 10.76
N ALA A 100 12.15 -41.90 9.94
CA ALA A 100 11.08 -40.90 9.64
C ALA A 100 9.90 -41.58 8.91
N ARG A 101 10.17 -42.54 7.99
CA ARG A 101 9.11 -43.28 7.29
C ARG A 101 8.35 -44.22 8.24
N GLU A 102 9.07 -44.93 9.12
CA GLU A 102 8.46 -45.79 10.14
C GLU A 102 7.57 -44.98 11.10
N ALA A 103 7.97 -43.78 11.43
CA ALA A 103 7.16 -42.82 12.22
C ALA A 103 5.97 -42.21 11.46
N GLY A 104 5.81 -42.51 10.16
CA GLY A 104 4.70 -42.06 9.32
C GLY A 104 4.91 -40.74 8.65
N LEU A 105 6.11 -40.15 8.70
CA LEU A 105 6.46 -38.94 7.95
C LEU A 105 6.73 -39.24 6.46
N HIS A 106 6.77 -38.20 5.62
CA HIS A 106 6.98 -38.29 4.18
C HIS A 106 8.32 -37.67 3.77
N PRO A 107 9.48 -38.37 3.97
CA PRO A 107 10.76 -37.78 3.63
C PRO A 107 10.95 -37.65 2.11
N VAL A 108 11.52 -36.48 1.72
CA VAL A 108 12.01 -36.16 0.37
C VAL A 108 13.41 -35.52 0.51
N ILE A 109 14.21 -35.57 -0.55
CA ILE A 109 15.58 -35.06 -0.53
C ILE A 109 15.68 -33.78 -1.38
N GLY A 110 16.35 -32.74 -0.85
CA GLY A 110 16.79 -31.58 -1.60
C GLY A 110 18.30 -31.54 -1.68
N THR A 111 18.88 -31.76 -2.86
CA THR A 111 20.30 -31.97 -3.11
C THR A 111 20.83 -31.09 -4.25
N ASN A 112 22.15 -30.92 -4.32
CA ASN A 112 22.80 -30.34 -5.49
C ASN A 112 22.95 -31.34 -6.67
N GLY A 113 22.69 -32.64 -6.44
CA GLY A 113 22.66 -33.70 -7.44
C GLY A 113 24.03 -34.25 -7.84
N THR A 114 25.13 -33.62 -7.47
CA THR A 114 26.49 -33.99 -7.95
C THR A 114 27.06 -35.27 -7.37
N LEU A 115 26.47 -35.79 -6.30
CA LEU A 115 26.89 -37.03 -5.63
C LEU A 115 26.03 -38.27 -6.01
N ILE A 116 25.08 -38.08 -6.93
CA ILE A 116 24.13 -39.13 -7.30
C ILE A 116 24.69 -39.98 -8.45
N ASP A 117 25.44 -41.00 -8.13
CA ASP A 117 25.76 -42.08 -9.06
C ASP A 117 24.64 -43.14 -9.11
N ASP A 118 24.80 -44.18 -9.93
CA ASP A 118 23.79 -45.24 -10.10
C ASP A 118 23.50 -45.98 -8.78
N ALA A 119 24.53 -46.24 -7.97
CA ALA A 119 24.39 -46.92 -6.67
C ALA A 119 23.63 -46.04 -5.65
N CYS A 120 23.91 -44.74 -5.64
CA CYS A 120 23.20 -43.78 -4.80
C CYS A 120 21.73 -43.67 -5.22
N ALA A 121 21.43 -43.58 -6.53
CA ALA A 121 20.07 -43.54 -7.05
C ALA A 121 19.27 -44.79 -6.71
N ALA A 122 19.89 -45.99 -6.86
CA ALA A 122 19.31 -47.26 -6.45
C ALA A 122 18.95 -47.26 -4.96
N ARG A 123 19.85 -46.77 -4.11
CA ARG A 123 19.66 -46.67 -2.66
C ARG A 123 18.54 -45.72 -2.29
N ILE A 124 18.44 -44.54 -2.96
CA ILE A 124 17.33 -43.62 -2.81
C ILE A 124 15.98 -44.29 -3.10
N ALA A 125 15.92 -45.09 -4.17
CA ALA A 125 14.71 -45.83 -4.54
C ALA A 125 14.37 -46.92 -3.51
N GLU A 126 15.37 -47.70 -3.04
CA GLU A 126 15.22 -48.75 -2.02
C GLU A 126 14.67 -48.19 -0.70
N HIS A 127 15.16 -47.04 -0.24
CA HIS A 127 14.65 -46.35 0.95
C HIS A 127 13.30 -45.64 0.70
N GLY A 128 12.71 -45.82 -0.51
CA GLY A 128 11.36 -45.40 -0.86
C GLY A 128 11.13 -43.89 -0.89
N ILE A 129 12.16 -43.12 -1.22
CA ILE A 129 12.03 -41.69 -1.49
C ILE A 129 11.26 -41.47 -2.80
N PRO A 130 10.08 -40.83 -2.78
CA PRO A 130 9.24 -40.74 -3.98
C PRO A 130 9.74 -39.67 -4.95
N ARG A 131 10.43 -38.65 -4.44
CA ARG A 131 10.87 -37.47 -5.22
C ARG A 131 12.16 -36.90 -4.66
N VAL A 132 13.04 -36.46 -5.54
CA VAL A 132 14.26 -35.71 -5.24
C VAL A 132 14.22 -34.37 -5.94
N SER A 133 14.51 -33.30 -5.20
CA SER A 133 14.69 -31.97 -5.76
C SER A 133 16.17 -31.75 -6.05
N VAL A 134 16.50 -31.51 -7.33
CA VAL A 134 17.87 -31.24 -7.78
C VAL A 134 18.00 -29.75 -8.11
N SER A 135 19.05 -29.12 -7.61
CA SER A 135 19.32 -27.70 -7.81
C SER A 135 20.06 -27.46 -9.12
N LEU A 136 19.44 -26.77 -10.06
CA LEU A 136 20.00 -26.41 -11.36
C LEU A 136 19.58 -24.99 -11.72
N ASP A 137 20.54 -24.04 -11.82
CA ASP A 137 20.25 -22.61 -11.94
C ASP A 137 20.53 -22.05 -13.33
N PHE A 138 21.35 -22.72 -14.13
CA PHE A 138 21.69 -22.30 -15.50
C PHE A 138 21.57 -23.46 -16.48
N PRO A 139 21.17 -23.18 -17.74
CA PRO A 139 21.01 -24.20 -18.78
C PRO A 139 22.34 -24.60 -19.43
N THR A 140 23.47 -24.03 -19.01
CA THR A 140 24.80 -24.27 -19.56
C THR A 140 25.83 -24.61 -18.50
N PRO A 141 26.87 -25.43 -18.84
CA PRO A 141 27.95 -25.77 -17.92
C PRO A 141 28.64 -24.51 -17.35
N GLU A 142 28.95 -23.53 -18.20
CA GLU A 142 29.70 -22.34 -17.79
C GLU A 142 28.94 -21.56 -16.71
N GLY A 143 27.63 -21.35 -16.91
CA GLY A 143 26.79 -20.62 -15.97
C GLY A 143 26.61 -21.38 -14.66
N GLN A 144 26.27 -22.66 -14.74
CA GLN A 144 26.05 -23.52 -13.58
C GLN A 144 27.32 -23.70 -12.73
N ASP A 145 28.44 -24.04 -13.37
CA ASP A 145 29.70 -24.27 -12.68
C ASP A 145 30.21 -23.04 -11.95
N ALA A 146 30.12 -21.87 -12.61
CA ALA A 146 30.47 -20.58 -11.99
C ALA A 146 29.57 -20.25 -10.80
N PHE A 147 28.26 -20.43 -10.93
CA PHE A 147 27.30 -20.09 -9.89
C PHE A 147 27.36 -21.06 -8.70
N ARG A 148 27.68 -22.34 -8.96
CA ARG A 148 27.84 -23.41 -7.96
C ARG A 148 29.24 -23.50 -7.36
N GLY A 149 30.23 -22.78 -7.96
CA GLY A 149 31.61 -22.74 -7.48
C GLY A 149 32.37 -24.04 -7.63
N LYS A 150 31.99 -24.87 -8.64
CA LYS A 150 32.64 -26.17 -8.92
C LYS A 150 32.59 -26.45 -10.42
N GLN A 151 33.76 -26.68 -11.05
CA GLN A 151 33.87 -27.18 -12.42
C GLN A 151 33.24 -28.56 -12.55
N GLY A 152 32.39 -28.77 -13.55
CA GLY A 152 31.69 -30.03 -13.83
C GLY A 152 30.41 -30.24 -13.03
N ALA A 153 29.99 -29.31 -12.20
CA ALA A 153 28.76 -29.39 -11.42
C ALA A 153 27.50 -29.55 -12.27
N PHE A 154 27.49 -28.96 -13.48
CA PHE A 154 26.39 -29.10 -14.44
C PHE A 154 26.23 -30.56 -14.90
N ASP A 155 27.29 -31.11 -15.43
CA ASP A 155 27.26 -32.48 -15.98
C ASP A 155 27.00 -33.54 -14.89
N GLU A 156 27.58 -33.33 -13.70
CA GLU A 156 27.33 -34.19 -12.54
C GLU A 156 25.86 -34.17 -12.12
N ALA A 157 25.23 -32.97 -12.03
CA ALA A 157 23.85 -32.83 -11.67
C ALA A 157 22.89 -33.45 -12.70
N LEU A 158 23.13 -33.25 -14.01
CA LEU A 158 22.34 -33.90 -15.07
C LEU A 158 22.49 -35.41 -15.04
N THR A 159 23.71 -35.93 -14.78
CA THR A 159 23.96 -37.35 -14.62
C THR A 159 23.15 -37.89 -13.44
N GLY A 160 23.16 -37.20 -12.30
CA GLY A 160 22.35 -37.58 -11.14
C GLY A 160 20.84 -37.60 -11.44
N ILE A 161 20.33 -36.62 -12.19
CA ILE A 161 18.93 -36.61 -12.65
C ILE A 161 18.61 -37.88 -13.48
N ARG A 162 19.47 -38.22 -14.41
CA ARG A 162 19.30 -39.40 -15.28
C ARG A 162 19.34 -40.71 -14.49
N HIS A 163 20.24 -40.86 -13.51
CA HIS A 163 20.28 -42.02 -12.61
C HIS A 163 19.00 -42.13 -11.77
N LEU A 164 18.53 -41.04 -11.16
CA LEU A 164 17.28 -41.07 -10.39
C LEU A 164 16.11 -41.56 -11.24
N ARG A 165 15.98 -41.05 -12.45
CA ARG A 165 14.92 -41.45 -13.38
C ARG A 165 15.03 -42.91 -13.81
N ALA A 166 16.25 -43.40 -14.05
CA ALA A 166 16.49 -44.82 -14.39
C ALA A 166 16.01 -45.77 -13.29
N HIS A 167 16.08 -45.34 -12.03
CA HIS A 167 15.58 -46.10 -10.87
C HIS A 167 14.13 -45.75 -10.49
N GLY A 168 13.38 -44.96 -11.32
CA GLY A 168 11.97 -44.66 -11.14
C GLY A 168 11.67 -43.60 -10.06
N VAL A 169 12.67 -42.85 -9.63
CA VAL A 169 12.50 -41.72 -8.68
C VAL A 169 12.09 -40.46 -9.44
N GLU A 170 11.02 -39.80 -9.01
CA GLU A 170 10.60 -38.53 -9.60
C GLU A 170 11.64 -37.43 -9.32
N VAL A 171 11.90 -36.59 -10.32
CA VAL A 171 12.81 -35.46 -10.19
C VAL A 171 12.07 -34.14 -10.30
N GLN A 172 12.38 -33.23 -9.40
CA GLN A 172 12.00 -31.81 -9.42
C GLN A 172 13.25 -30.98 -9.64
N VAL A 173 13.22 -30.02 -10.55
CA VAL A 173 14.31 -29.05 -10.72
C VAL A 173 13.97 -27.79 -9.92
N ASN A 174 14.90 -27.34 -9.08
CA ASN A 174 14.85 -26.08 -8.36
C ASN A 174 15.86 -25.10 -8.96
N THR A 175 15.42 -23.92 -9.36
CA THR A 175 16.24 -22.88 -9.98
C THR A 175 16.14 -21.58 -9.20
N THR A 176 17.26 -21.07 -8.70
CA THR A 176 17.31 -19.75 -8.06
C THR A 176 17.40 -18.67 -9.13
N ILE A 177 16.41 -17.81 -9.18
CA ILE A 177 16.30 -16.72 -10.16
C ILE A 177 16.91 -15.42 -9.62
N THR A 178 17.77 -14.84 -10.41
CA THR A 178 18.48 -13.57 -10.19
C THR A 178 18.54 -12.77 -11.49
N LYS A 179 19.05 -11.56 -11.49
CA LYS A 179 19.35 -10.79 -12.73
C LYS A 179 20.34 -11.49 -13.67
N MET A 180 21.10 -12.46 -13.13
CA MET A 180 22.08 -13.20 -13.95
C MET A 180 21.42 -14.24 -14.87
N ASN A 181 20.20 -14.71 -14.53
CA ASN A 181 19.55 -15.81 -15.23
C ASN A 181 18.03 -15.64 -15.45
N ASN A 182 17.42 -14.53 -15.04
CA ASN A 182 15.98 -14.31 -15.25
C ASN A 182 15.57 -14.34 -16.73
N HIS A 183 16.47 -13.96 -17.64
CA HIS A 183 16.28 -14.03 -19.08
C HIS A 183 16.44 -15.45 -19.67
N LEU A 184 16.85 -16.44 -18.86
CA LEU A 184 17.06 -17.85 -19.24
C LEU A 184 16.00 -18.80 -18.67
N VAL A 185 14.91 -18.26 -18.11
CA VAL A 185 13.89 -19.08 -17.43
C VAL A 185 13.18 -20.06 -18.36
N ASP A 186 12.97 -19.68 -19.64
CA ASP A 186 12.44 -20.57 -20.68
C ASP A 186 13.40 -21.71 -20.97
N ASP A 187 14.70 -21.40 -21.17
CA ASP A 187 15.73 -22.41 -21.43
C ASP A 187 15.87 -23.39 -20.24
N MET A 188 15.76 -22.89 -19.01
CA MET A 188 15.77 -23.72 -17.80
C MET A 188 14.55 -24.64 -17.71
N HIS A 189 13.38 -24.13 -18.04
CA HIS A 189 12.14 -24.90 -18.10
C HIS A 189 12.27 -26.02 -19.15
N ASP A 190 12.75 -25.71 -20.34
CA ASP A 190 12.90 -26.65 -21.45
C ASP A 190 13.95 -27.71 -21.13
N LEU A 191 15.06 -27.36 -20.46
CA LEU A 191 16.04 -28.28 -19.96
C LEU A 191 15.42 -29.25 -18.93
N ALA A 192 14.67 -28.76 -17.95
CA ALA A 192 13.98 -29.58 -16.96
C ALA A 192 13.00 -30.56 -17.62
N LEU A 193 12.27 -30.11 -18.65
CA LEU A 193 11.35 -30.92 -19.43
C LEU A 193 12.11 -31.99 -20.25
N ALA A 194 13.20 -31.64 -20.93
CA ALA A 194 14.01 -32.53 -21.72
C ALA A 194 14.65 -33.64 -20.86
N GLU A 195 15.11 -33.31 -19.66
CA GLU A 195 15.63 -34.28 -18.69
C GLU A 195 14.52 -35.09 -18.01
N GLY A 196 13.23 -34.89 -18.37
CA GLY A 196 12.07 -35.65 -17.91
C GLY A 196 11.75 -35.43 -16.44
N SER A 197 11.97 -34.25 -15.91
CA SER A 197 11.52 -33.87 -14.59
C SER A 197 9.98 -33.81 -14.53
N VAL A 198 9.40 -33.93 -13.34
CA VAL A 198 7.96 -33.87 -13.12
C VAL A 198 7.53 -32.48 -12.59
N ALA A 199 8.48 -31.68 -12.11
CA ALA A 199 8.23 -30.36 -11.54
C ALA A 199 9.41 -29.40 -11.80
N PHE A 200 9.07 -28.12 -11.97
CA PHE A 200 10.01 -27.01 -12.05
C PHE A 200 9.62 -25.94 -11.05
N HIS A 201 10.50 -25.66 -10.10
CA HIS A 201 10.25 -24.68 -9.04
C HIS A 201 11.24 -23.52 -9.15
N PRO A 202 10.85 -22.37 -9.70
CA PRO A 202 11.66 -21.15 -9.62
C PRO A 202 11.64 -20.60 -8.20
N PHE A 203 12.84 -20.43 -7.62
CA PHE A 203 13.08 -19.82 -6.32
C PHE A 203 13.51 -18.37 -6.55
N LEU A 204 12.77 -17.40 -6.04
CA LEU A 204 13.21 -16.03 -6.08
C LEU A 204 14.22 -15.77 -4.96
N LEU A 205 15.39 -15.22 -5.32
CA LEU A 205 16.49 -14.99 -4.38
C LEU A 205 16.00 -14.29 -3.12
N VAL A 206 16.44 -14.81 -1.97
CA VAL A 206 16.36 -14.11 -0.68
C VAL A 206 17.81 -13.87 -0.24
N PRO A 207 18.27 -12.61 -0.11
CA PRO A 207 19.66 -12.30 0.18
C PRO A 207 20.01 -12.65 1.64
N THR A 208 20.48 -13.88 1.86
CA THR A 208 20.91 -14.40 3.16
C THR A 208 22.16 -15.26 3.00
N GLY A 209 23.01 -15.37 4.02
CA GLY A 209 24.28 -16.07 3.96
C GLY A 209 25.20 -15.47 2.89
N ARG A 210 25.85 -16.28 2.03
CA ARG A 210 26.64 -15.75 0.89
C ARG A 210 25.77 -15.01 -0.15
N GLY A 211 24.45 -15.25 -0.15
CA GLY A 211 23.52 -14.51 -1.01
C GLY A 211 23.41 -13.03 -0.66
N GLU A 212 23.85 -12.58 0.50
CA GLU A 212 23.94 -11.15 0.87
C GLU A 212 24.87 -10.38 -0.08
N ASP A 213 25.96 -11.00 -0.53
CA ASP A 213 26.89 -10.43 -1.50
C ASP A 213 26.26 -10.27 -2.91
N LEU A 214 25.10 -10.91 -3.14
CA LEU A 214 24.35 -10.86 -4.39
C LEU A 214 23.16 -9.88 -4.37
N ALA A 215 23.03 -9.02 -3.38
CA ALA A 215 21.95 -8.03 -3.30
C ALA A 215 21.87 -7.12 -4.55
N ASN A 216 22.99 -6.89 -5.23
CA ASN A 216 23.07 -6.11 -6.47
C ASN A 216 22.54 -6.85 -7.72
N VAL A 217 22.37 -8.17 -7.65
CA VAL A 217 21.80 -9.00 -8.71
C VAL A 217 20.42 -9.56 -8.34
N GLU A 218 19.83 -9.07 -7.25
CA GLU A 218 18.43 -9.31 -6.93
C GLU A 218 17.53 -8.59 -7.93
N LEU A 219 16.42 -9.23 -8.30
CA LEU A 219 15.45 -8.67 -9.24
C LEU A 219 14.81 -7.39 -8.69
N SER A 220 14.50 -6.43 -9.55
CA SER A 220 13.62 -5.31 -9.19
C SER A 220 12.19 -5.80 -8.94
N PRO A 221 11.34 -4.99 -8.28
CA PRO A 221 9.93 -5.34 -8.10
C PRO A 221 9.21 -5.64 -9.43
N GLU A 222 9.56 -4.95 -10.50
CA GLU A 222 9.01 -5.11 -11.84
C GLU A 222 9.48 -6.43 -12.47
N GLU A 223 10.78 -6.74 -12.37
CA GLU A 223 11.34 -8.01 -12.85
C GLU A 223 10.76 -9.21 -12.08
N TYR A 224 10.48 -9.07 -10.77
CA TYR A 224 9.73 -10.07 -10.00
C TYR A 224 8.34 -10.31 -10.60
N GLU A 225 7.63 -9.24 -10.94
CA GLU A 225 6.29 -9.32 -11.54
C GLU A 225 6.33 -10.00 -12.91
N GLU A 226 7.34 -9.72 -13.73
CA GLU A 226 7.55 -10.31 -15.06
C GLU A 226 7.79 -11.82 -14.95
N VAL A 227 8.73 -12.25 -14.11
CA VAL A 227 9.04 -13.67 -13.90
C VAL A 227 7.82 -14.44 -13.38
N LEU A 228 7.06 -13.87 -12.44
CA LEU A 228 5.90 -14.53 -11.89
C LEU A 228 4.70 -14.53 -12.87
N THR A 229 4.58 -13.53 -13.72
CA THR A 229 3.62 -13.51 -14.82
C THR A 229 3.98 -14.57 -15.87
N TRP A 230 5.26 -14.70 -16.22
CA TRP A 230 5.76 -15.78 -17.05
C TRP A 230 5.37 -17.15 -16.47
N ALA A 231 5.65 -17.39 -15.18
CA ALA A 231 5.30 -18.63 -14.50
C ALA A 231 3.79 -18.95 -14.58
N TYR A 232 2.93 -17.92 -14.46
CA TYR A 232 1.48 -18.08 -14.62
C TYR A 232 1.10 -18.56 -16.04
N HIS A 233 1.70 -17.98 -17.08
CA HIS A 233 1.41 -18.39 -18.45
C HIS A 233 1.99 -19.77 -18.76
N CYS A 234 3.20 -20.07 -18.32
CA CYS A 234 3.86 -21.34 -18.51
C CYS A 234 3.09 -22.50 -17.85
N GLN A 235 2.61 -22.31 -16.63
CA GLN A 235 1.82 -23.32 -15.90
C GLN A 235 0.57 -23.79 -16.67
N LYS A 236 -0.01 -22.95 -17.55
CA LYS A 236 -1.20 -23.32 -18.32
C LYS A 236 -0.93 -24.35 -19.42
N THR A 237 0.28 -24.38 -19.95
CA THR A 237 0.66 -25.16 -21.12
C THR A 237 1.68 -26.25 -20.81
N SER A 238 2.48 -26.08 -19.76
CA SER A 238 3.52 -27.01 -19.36
C SER A 238 2.94 -28.27 -18.69
N PRO A 239 3.48 -29.46 -18.98
CA PRO A 239 3.18 -30.67 -18.25
C PRO A 239 3.88 -30.73 -16.87
N LEU A 240 4.86 -29.84 -16.61
CA LEU A 240 5.57 -29.78 -15.33
C LEU A 240 4.68 -29.10 -14.27
N HIS A 241 4.76 -29.61 -13.05
CA HIS A 241 4.18 -28.91 -11.91
C HIS A 241 5.03 -27.68 -11.57
N PHE A 242 4.39 -26.52 -11.56
CA PHE A 242 5.03 -25.23 -11.22
C PHE A 242 4.72 -24.80 -9.80
N LYS A 243 5.72 -24.36 -9.09
CA LYS A 243 5.52 -23.68 -7.80
C LYS A 243 6.62 -22.64 -7.57
N PRO A 244 6.38 -21.37 -7.96
CA PRO A 244 7.27 -20.29 -7.55
C PRO A 244 7.43 -20.29 -6.02
N THR A 245 8.67 -20.40 -5.56
CA THR A 245 9.04 -20.51 -4.15
C THR A 245 9.70 -19.20 -3.71
N ASP A 246 9.50 -18.81 -2.45
CA ASP A 246 9.88 -17.52 -1.89
C ASP A 246 9.25 -16.33 -2.65
N ALA A 247 8.13 -16.60 -3.32
CA ALA A 247 7.39 -15.74 -4.21
C ALA A 247 5.91 -15.61 -3.82
N PRO A 248 5.56 -15.15 -2.62
CA PRO A 248 4.16 -15.05 -2.19
C PRO A 248 3.28 -14.21 -3.12
N GLN A 249 3.88 -13.25 -3.83
CA GLN A 249 3.23 -12.38 -4.81
C GLN A 249 2.55 -13.17 -5.94
N TYR A 250 3.03 -14.37 -6.26
CA TYR A 250 2.46 -15.26 -7.29
C TYR A 250 0.98 -15.53 -7.05
N TYR A 251 0.57 -15.73 -5.80
CA TYR A 251 -0.84 -15.99 -5.45
C TYR A 251 -1.76 -14.78 -5.65
N ARG A 252 -1.22 -13.57 -5.61
CA ARG A 252 -1.92 -12.35 -6.03
C ARG A 252 -2.02 -12.29 -7.55
N ILE A 253 -0.90 -12.50 -8.24
CA ILE A 253 -0.81 -12.44 -9.71
C ILE A 253 -1.79 -13.43 -10.35
N ILE A 254 -1.85 -14.69 -9.88
CA ILE A 254 -2.85 -15.67 -10.34
C ILE A 254 -4.26 -15.07 -10.26
N ARG A 255 -4.63 -14.46 -9.13
CA ARG A 255 -5.99 -13.92 -8.95
C ARG A 255 -6.27 -12.73 -9.86
N GLN A 256 -5.29 -11.87 -10.06
CA GLN A 256 -5.43 -10.70 -10.93
C GLN A 256 -5.57 -11.12 -12.40
N LEU A 257 -4.69 -12.00 -12.88
CA LEU A 257 -4.73 -12.46 -14.27
C LEU A 257 -5.95 -13.34 -14.56
N CYS A 258 -6.36 -14.20 -13.62
CA CYS A 258 -7.60 -14.95 -13.76
C CYS A 258 -8.83 -14.04 -13.83
N ALA A 259 -8.90 -13.02 -12.97
CA ALA A 259 -10.01 -12.06 -13.01
C ALA A 259 -10.04 -11.28 -14.33
N ALA A 260 -8.87 -10.88 -14.85
CA ALA A 260 -8.76 -10.23 -16.17
C ALA A 260 -9.21 -11.15 -17.32
N GLU A 261 -9.03 -12.47 -17.18
CA GLU A 261 -9.48 -13.49 -18.13
C GLU A 261 -10.95 -13.96 -17.88
N GLY A 262 -11.66 -13.35 -16.93
CA GLY A 262 -13.04 -13.73 -16.56
C GLY A 262 -13.13 -15.10 -15.87
N ARG A 263 -12.04 -15.57 -15.23
CA ARG A 263 -11.95 -16.88 -14.57
C ARG A 263 -11.86 -16.72 -13.05
N GLU A 264 -12.49 -17.62 -12.32
CA GLU A 264 -12.36 -17.71 -10.87
C GLU A 264 -11.22 -18.64 -10.46
N VAL A 265 -10.49 -18.26 -9.40
CA VAL A 265 -9.48 -19.12 -8.75
C VAL A 265 -10.19 -19.95 -7.69
N ASN A 266 -10.54 -21.17 -8.04
CA ASN A 266 -11.17 -22.14 -7.15
C ASN A 266 -10.46 -23.51 -7.23
N ARG A 267 -10.96 -24.48 -6.44
CA ARG A 267 -10.34 -25.83 -6.39
C ARG A 267 -10.41 -26.59 -7.71
N GLU A 268 -11.39 -26.31 -8.54
CA GLU A 268 -11.56 -26.99 -9.85
C GLU A 268 -10.54 -26.43 -10.87
N THR A 269 -10.32 -25.12 -10.85
CA THR A 269 -9.45 -24.42 -11.81
C THR A 269 -7.97 -24.48 -11.44
N TYR A 270 -7.65 -24.47 -10.13
CA TYR A 270 -6.26 -24.38 -9.63
C TYR A 270 -5.92 -25.42 -8.55
N GLY A 271 -6.78 -26.41 -8.32
CA GLY A 271 -6.50 -27.49 -7.38
C GLY A 271 -6.20 -26.98 -5.96
N MET A 272 -5.14 -27.53 -5.35
CA MET A 272 -4.72 -27.15 -4.00
C MET A 272 -4.13 -25.73 -3.92
N GLU A 273 -3.59 -25.20 -5.01
CA GLU A 273 -3.02 -23.85 -5.07
C GLU A 273 -4.06 -22.76 -4.84
N ALA A 274 -5.31 -22.99 -5.28
CA ALA A 274 -6.42 -22.08 -4.96
C ALA A 274 -6.69 -21.96 -3.45
N MET A 275 -6.37 -23.02 -2.70
CA MET A 275 -6.66 -23.16 -1.27
C MET A 275 -5.47 -22.85 -0.38
N THR A 276 -4.29 -22.57 -0.97
CA THR A 276 -3.08 -22.26 -0.24
C THR A 276 -2.78 -20.78 -0.22
N ARG A 277 -1.86 -20.40 0.63
CA ARG A 277 -1.37 -19.03 0.80
C ARG A 277 0.07 -18.93 0.28
N GLY A 278 0.53 -17.73 -0.02
CA GLY A 278 1.88 -17.48 -0.51
C GLY A 278 2.97 -17.79 0.53
N CYS A 279 3.01 -17.04 1.62
CA CYS A 279 3.93 -17.33 2.72
C CYS A 279 3.29 -18.36 3.67
N LEU A 280 3.98 -19.51 3.88
CA LEU A 280 3.54 -20.59 4.74
C LEU A 280 4.32 -20.69 6.06
N GLY A 281 5.38 -19.90 6.23
CA GLY A 281 6.20 -19.89 7.44
C GLY A 281 5.36 -19.66 8.70
N GLY A 282 5.48 -20.54 9.69
CA GLY A 282 4.70 -20.49 10.93
C GLY A 282 3.22 -20.89 10.79
N ILE A 283 2.71 -21.08 9.58
CA ILE A 283 1.29 -21.42 9.30
C ILE A 283 1.14 -22.92 9.05
N THR A 284 1.92 -23.45 8.11
CA THR A 284 1.97 -24.89 7.77
C THR A 284 3.38 -25.33 7.37
N PHE A 285 4.36 -24.46 7.45
CA PHE A 285 5.77 -24.68 7.13
C PHE A 285 6.65 -24.25 8.30
N ALA A 286 7.66 -25.07 8.62
CA ALA A 286 8.74 -24.72 9.53
C ALA A 286 10.09 -25.19 8.98
N PHE A 287 11.16 -24.65 9.53
CA PHE A 287 12.52 -25.04 9.23
C PHE A 287 13.25 -25.43 10.52
N ILE A 288 14.11 -26.47 10.45
CA ILE A 288 14.99 -26.89 11.54
C ILE A 288 16.44 -26.83 11.02
N SER A 289 17.32 -26.16 11.75
CA SER A 289 18.75 -26.07 11.39
C SER A 289 19.51 -27.36 11.75
N HIS A 290 20.75 -27.48 11.27
CA HIS A 290 21.64 -28.59 11.55
C HIS A 290 22.00 -28.72 13.05
N VAL A 291 21.88 -27.64 13.82
CA VAL A 291 22.10 -27.62 15.29
C VAL A 291 20.79 -27.66 16.08
N GLY A 292 19.64 -27.79 15.39
CA GLY A 292 18.33 -27.94 16.03
C GLY A 292 17.56 -26.66 16.26
N ASP A 293 17.98 -25.51 15.72
CA ASP A 293 17.22 -24.27 15.83
C ASP A 293 15.97 -24.31 14.95
N VAL A 294 14.84 -23.91 15.52
CA VAL A 294 13.57 -23.82 14.79
C VAL A 294 13.37 -22.41 14.27
N GLN A 295 13.00 -22.29 13.00
CA GLN A 295 12.76 -21.03 12.29
C GLN A 295 11.49 -21.12 11.43
N PRO A 296 10.84 -19.98 11.04
CA PRO A 296 9.71 -19.98 10.13
C PRO A 296 10.03 -20.51 8.74
N CYS A 297 11.21 -20.21 8.21
CA CYS A 297 11.79 -20.80 6.99
C CYS A 297 13.31 -20.69 7.04
N GLY A 298 14.02 -21.35 6.10
CA GLY A 298 15.46 -21.36 6.09
C GLY A 298 16.14 -20.01 5.78
N TYR A 299 15.38 -19.02 5.31
CA TYR A 299 15.86 -17.67 5.03
C TYR A 299 15.50 -16.67 6.13
N PHE A 300 14.82 -17.13 7.18
CA PHE A 300 14.35 -16.27 8.27
C PHE A 300 15.37 -16.34 9.41
N ASP A 301 16.27 -15.38 9.46
CA ASP A 301 17.39 -15.36 10.41
C ASP A 301 16.92 -14.95 11.82
N MET A 302 16.13 -15.83 12.45
CA MET A 302 15.65 -15.68 13.83
C MET A 302 15.38 -17.06 14.42
N GLN A 303 16.08 -17.38 15.50
CA GLN A 303 15.87 -18.60 16.29
C GLN A 303 14.65 -18.45 17.19
N LEU A 304 13.67 -19.37 17.06
CA LEU A 304 12.45 -19.39 17.86
C LEU A 304 12.51 -20.34 19.06
N GLY A 305 13.50 -21.18 19.07
CA GLY A 305 13.81 -22.19 20.08
C GLY A 305 14.74 -23.24 19.49
N ASN A 306 15.28 -24.13 20.33
CA ASN A 306 16.13 -25.24 19.90
C ASN A 306 15.53 -26.55 20.36
N VAL A 307 15.49 -27.55 19.46
CA VAL A 307 14.88 -28.89 19.73
C VAL A 307 15.59 -29.71 20.79
N ARG A 308 16.80 -29.31 21.21
CA ARG A 308 17.50 -29.91 22.35
C ARG A 308 16.90 -29.49 23.69
N ASP A 309 16.40 -28.25 23.76
CA ASP A 309 15.92 -27.64 25.00
C ASP A 309 14.40 -27.73 25.12
N ILE A 310 13.70 -27.55 23.99
CA ILE A 310 12.23 -27.47 23.93
C ILE A 310 11.76 -28.34 22.75
N PRO A 311 10.79 -29.26 22.91
CA PRO A 311 10.22 -30.02 21.82
C PRO A 311 9.71 -29.16 20.65
N PHE A 312 9.90 -29.61 19.44
CA PHE A 312 9.41 -28.92 18.23
C PHE A 312 7.90 -28.62 18.31
N SER A 313 7.12 -29.57 18.80
CA SER A 313 5.68 -29.44 19.01
C SER A 313 5.32 -28.26 19.91
N GLN A 314 6.08 -28.06 20.98
CA GLN A 314 5.88 -26.94 21.90
C GLN A 314 6.31 -25.61 21.27
N ILE A 315 7.45 -25.56 20.54
CA ILE A 315 7.88 -24.35 19.83
C ILE A 315 6.83 -23.95 18.79
N TRP A 316 6.30 -24.95 18.03
CA TRP A 316 5.27 -24.73 17.02
C TRP A 316 3.97 -24.13 17.63
N GLU A 317 3.60 -24.61 18.81
CA GLU A 317 2.39 -24.17 19.51
C GLU A 317 2.53 -22.80 20.16
N THR A 318 3.69 -22.52 20.82
CA THR A 318 3.79 -21.40 21.77
C THR A 318 4.66 -20.23 21.30
N SER A 319 5.36 -20.34 20.19
CA SER A 319 6.23 -19.27 19.71
C SER A 319 5.41 -18.02 19.33
N PRO A 320 5.72 -16.83 19.91
CA PRO A 320 5.03 -15.58 19.57
C PRO A 320 5.23 -15.18 18.11
N VAL A 321 6.38 -15.48 17.51
CA VAL A 321 6.63 -15.19 16.08
C VAL A 321 5.76 -16.05 15.18
N PHE A 322 5.58 -17.34 15.51
CA PHE A 322 4.63 -18.18 14.78
C PHE A 322 3.20 -17.69 14.95
N ASP A 323 2.82 -17.22 16.12
CA ASP A 323 1.50 -16.62 16.35
C ASP A 323 1.31 -15.36 15.50
N ASP A 324 2.28 -14.46 15.48
CA ASP A 324 2.24 -13.26 14.64
C ASP A 324 2.06 -13.60 13.15
N LEU A 325 2.82 -14.58 12.64
CA LEU A 325 2.75 -14.99 11.24
C LEU A 325 1.42 -15.64 10.84
N ARG A 326 0.64 -16.16 11.80
CA ARG A 326 -0.71 -16.69 11.62
C ARG A 326 -1.77 -15.59 11.51
N HIS A 327 -1.47 -14.36 11.99
CA HIS A 327 -2.39 -13.22 12.08
C HIS A 327 -1.98 -12.11 11.10
N TYR A 328 -2.49 -12.15 9.86
CA TYR A 328 -2.12 -11.18 8.82
C TYR A 328 -2.70 -9.78 9.00
N ASP A 329 -3.60 -9.58 9.94
CA ASP A 329 -4.06 -8.28 10.43
C ASP A 329 -2.98 -7.51 11.19
N ARG A 330 -1.93 -8.23 11.65
CA ARG A 330 -0.74 -7.61 12.28
C ARG A 330 0.28 -7.10 11.27
N LEU A 331 0.13 -7.38 9.98
CA LEU A 331 1.03 -6.86 8.95
C LEU A 331 0.91 -5.35 8.80
N HIS A 332 2.03 -4.67 8.52
CA HIS A 332 2.09 -3.21 8.33
C HIS A 332 2.37 -2.81 6.87
N GLY A 333 2.42 -1.47 6.63
CA GLY A 333 2.72 -0.89 5.33
C GLY A 333 1.80 -1.39 4.22
N LYS A 334 2.32 -1.50 3.01
CA LYS A 334 1.56 -2.00 1.85
C LYS A 334 0.93 -3.37 2.10
N CYS A 335 1.65 -4.29 2.78
CA CYS A 335 1.13 -5.62 3.06
C CYS A 335 -0.07 -5.59 4.02
N GLY A 336 -0.05 -4.72 5.04
CA GLY A 336 -1.15 -4.54 5.99
C GLY A 336 -2.41 -3.96 5.35
N ALA A 337 -2.25 -3.00 4.43
CA ALA A 337 -3.33 -2.36 3.68
C ALA A 337 -3.82 -3.18 2.47
N CYS A 338 -3.11 -4.29 2.12
CA CYS A 338 -3.34 -5.01 0.88
C CYS A 338 -4.59 -5.90 0.93
N GLU A 339 -5.45 -5.77 -0.06
CA GLU A 339 -6.63 -6.63 -0.25
C GLU A 339 -6.28 -8.09 -0.51
N TYR A 340 -5.04 -8.38 -0.91
CA TYR A 340 -4.52 -9.74 -1.13
C TYR A 340 -3.76 -10.31 0.07
N LYS A 341 -3.69 -9.62 1.21
CA LYS A 341 -2.91 -10.07 2.38
C LYS A 341 -3.27 -11.46 2.87
N GLY A 342 -4.54 -11.85 2.74
CA GLY A 342 -5.03 -13.18 3.13
C GLY A 342 -4.51 -14.32 2.23
N VAL A 343 -4.10 -14.03 0.99
CA VAL A 343 -3.64 -15.03 0.01
C VAL A 343 -2.17 -14.91 -0.36
N CYS A 344 -1.57 -13.74 -0.21
CA CYS A 344 -0.16 -13.46 -0.48
C CYS A 344 0.65 -13.40 0.82
N GLY A 345 0.48 -12.34 1.58
CA GLY A 345 1.19 -12.07 2.83
C GLY A 345 2.61 -11.53 2.66
N GLY A 346 3.16 -11.44 1.44
CA GLY A 346 4.56 -11.08 1.17
C GLY A 346 5.58 -12.05 1.74
N CYS A 347 6.83 -12.01 1.29
CA CYS A 347 7.90 -12.81 1.87
C CYS A 347 8.35 -12.19 3.21
N ARG A 348 8.10 -12.91 4.31
CA ARG A 348 8.43 -12.40 5.64
C ARG A 348 9.93 -12.41 5.95
N ALA A 349 10.67 -13.31 5.29
CA ALA A 349 12.12 -13.34 5.39
C ALA A 349 12.76 -12.12 4.71
N ARG A 350 12.30 -11.73 3.51
CA ARG A 350 12.76 -10.49 2.85
C ARG A 350 12.36 -9.23 3.62
N ALA A 351 11.15 -9.20 4.17
CA ALA A 351 10.74 -8.09 5.03
C ALA A 351 11.67 -7.94 6.23
N LEU A 352 11.99 -9.05 6.93
CA LEU A 352 12.93 -9.07 8.04
C LEU A 352 14.32 -8.59 7.61
N ALA A 353 14.87 -9.16 6.53
CA ALA A 353 16.21 -8.85 6.04
C ALA A 353 16.36 -7.37 5.64
N ALA A 354 15.34 -6.79 5.02
CA ALA A 354 15.39 -5.41 4.53
C ALA A 354 15.09 -4.36 5.60
N THR A 355 14.26 -4.67 6.60
CA THR A 355 13.73 -3.67 7.54
C THR A 355 14.02 -3.96 9.01
N GLY A 356 14.44 -5.19 9.35
CA GLY A 356 14.53 -5.67 10.73
C GLY A 356 13.18 -6.06 11.35
N ASP A 357 12.07 -5.91 10.61
CA ASP A 357 10.72 -6.22 11.04
C ASP A 357 10.02 -7.20 10.08
N TYR A 358 9.74 -8.42 10.55
CA TYR A 358 9.09 -9.45 9.75
C TYR A 358 7.61 -9.17 9.46
N LEU A 359 6.98 -8.22 10.13
CA LEU A 359 5.61 -7.78 9.87
C LEU A 359 5.53 -6.60 8.90
N ALA A 360 6.66 -5.99 8.56
CA ALA A 360 6.76 -4.89 7.60
C ALA A 360 6.32 -5.30 6.19
N GLU A 361 6.22 -4.34 5.29
CA GLU A 361 5.88 -4.61 3.90
C GLU A 361 6.98 -5.39 3.16
N GLU A 362 6.58 -6.17 2.18
CA GLU A 362 7.48 -6.85 1.23
C GLU A 362 8.17 -5.79 0.33
N PRO A 363 9.50 -5.66 0.37
CA PRO A 363 10.22 -4.60 -0.34
C PRO A 363 10.16 -4.75 -1.87
N TYR A 364 10.13 -5.99 -2.38
CA TYR A 364 10.16 -6.29 -3.82
C TYR A 364 8.76 -6.57 -4.41
N CYS A 365 7.74 -5.87 -3.93
CA CYS A 365 6.39 -5.95 -4.48
C CYS A 365 6.06 -4.68 -5.27
N ALA A 366 5.89 -4.79 -6.59
CA ALA A 366 5.48 -3.68 -7.45
C ALA A 366 4.02 -3.26 -7.24
N TYR A 367 3.20 -4.16 -6.68
CA TYR A 367 1.78 -3.89 -6.52
C TYR A 367 1.51 -2.79 -5.49
N VAL A 368 0.71 -1.82 -5.89
CA VAL A 368 0.19 -0.79 -4.99
C VAL A 368 -1.24 -1.18 -4.59
N PRO A 369 -1.52 -1.48 -3.31
CA PRO A 369 -2.86 -1.81 -2.81
C PRO A 369 -3.88 -0.69 -3.09
N ARG A 370 -5.17 -1.08 -3.17
CA ARG A 370 -6.25 -0.12 -3.48
C ARG A 370 -6.31 1.04 -2.50
N GLU A 371 -6.19 0.77 -1.22
CA GLU A 371 -6.25 1.80 -0.20
C GLU A 371 -5.04 2.74 -0.28
N VAL A 372 -3.84 2.21 -0.52
CA VAL A 372 -2.62 3.01 -0.71
C VAL A 372 -2.72 3.88 -1.97
N ALA A 373 -3.21 3.32 -3.08
CA ALA A 373 -3.46 4.08 -4.30
C ALA A 373 -4.46 5.22 -4.06
N ARG A 374 -5.52 4.92 -3.33
CA ARG A 374 -6.55 5.89 -2.96
C ARG A 374 -6.00 7.04 -2.11
N GLU A 375 -5.18 6.75 -1.09
CA GLU A 375 -4.52 7.78 -0.27
C GLU A 375 -3.59 8.64 -1.13
N ARG A 376 -2.72 8.04 -1.96
CA ARG A 376 -1.79 8.78 -2.84
C ARG A 376 -2.51 9.67 -3.84
N VAL A 377 -3.55 9.15 -4.49
CA VAL A 377 -4.36 9.93 -5.44
C VAL A 377 -5.05 11.09 -4.72
N LEU A 378 -5.61 10.85 -3.55
CA LEU A 378 -6.27 11.90 -2.76
C LEU A 378 -5.31 13.04 -2.40
N ASP A 379 -4.12 12.71 -1.91
CA ASP A 379 -3.10 13.70 -1.54
C ASP A 379 -2.67 14.54 -2.74
N GLU A 380 -2.41 13.89 -3.90
CA GLU A 380 -1.98 14.59 -5.11
C GLU A 380 -3.07 15.51 -5.65
N ILE A 381 -4.32 15.03 -5.77
CA ILE A 381 -5.41 15.85 -6.32
C ILE A 381 -5.92 16.95 -5.37
N GLN A 382 -5.67 16.82 -4.06
CA GLN A 382 -5.91 17.92 -3.13
C GLN A 382 -4.91 19.07 -3.34
N SER A 383 -3.64 18.74 -3.57
CA SER A 383 -2.58 19.73 -3.83
C SER A 383 -2.78 20.41 -5.18
N GLY A 384 -3.15 19.63 -6.22
CA GLY A 384 -3.43 20.19 -7.53
C GLY A 384 -3.82 19.13 -8.57
N PHE A 385 -4.95 19.33 -9.20
CA PHE A 385 -5.37 18.56 -10.35
C PHE A 385 -4.67 19.06 -11.61
N PRO A 386 -4.04 18.20 -12.44
CA PRO A 386 -3.32 18.63 -13.63
C PRO A 386 -4.21 19.36 -14.64
N LEU A 387 -3.75 20.51 -15.15
CA LEU A 387 -4.40 21.23 -16.23
C LEU A 387 -3.79 20.75 -17.59
N GLU A 388 -4.09 19.50 -17.93
CA GLU A 388 -3.57 18.78 -19.09
C GLU A 388 -4.72 18.04 -19.79
N SER A 389 -4.52 17.63 -21.04
CA SER A 389 -5.55 16.93 -21.83
C SER A 389 -5.91 15.55 -21.24
N ASP A 390 -4.93 14.83 -20.72
CA ASP A 390 -5.15 13.61 -19.92
C ASP A 390 -4.65 13.80 -18.48
N PRO A 391 -5.44 14.46 -17.61
CA PRO A 391 -5.03 14.72 -16.23
C PRO A 391 -4.83 13.44 -15.41
N TYR A 392 -5.58 12.39 -15.70
CA TYR A 392 -5.47 11.11 -15.00
C TYR A 392 -4.24 10.32 -15.43
N GLY A 393 -3.82 10.42 -16.70
CA GLY A 393 -2.55 9.88 -17.18
C GLY A 393 -1.35 10.56 -16.52
N VAL A 394 -1.39 11.88 -16.38
CA VAL A 394 -0.34 12.64 -15.67
C VAL A 394 -0.27 12.26 -14.19
N LEU A 395 -1.43 12.06 -13.53
CA LEU A 395 -1.46 11.58 -12.15
C LEU A 395 -0.91 10.16 -12.04
N ALA A 396 -1.24 9.30 -13.00
CA ALA A 396 -0.75 7.93 -13.04
C ALA A 396 0.78 7.88 -13.12
N GLU A 397 1.37 8.65 -14.02
CA GLU A 397 2.82 8.75 -14.17
C GLU A 397 3.50 9.26 -12.88
N ARG A 398 2.97 10.34 -12.28
CA ARG A 398 3.54 10.91 -11.04
C ARG A 398 3.48 9.96 -9.86
N LEU A 399 2.44 9.13 -9.78
CA LEU A 399 2.18 8.26 -8.64
C LEU A 399 2.70 6.82 -8.85
N GLY A 400 3.24 6.50 -10.04
CA GLY A 400 3.64 5.15 -10.39
C GLY A 400 2.44 4.19 -10.43
N LEU A 401 1.29 4.64 -10.94
CA LEU A 401 0.05 3.89 -11.04
C LEU A 401 -0.36 3.75 -12.52
N THR A 402 -1.30 2.83 -12.80
CA THR A 402 -1.97 2.84 -14.11
C THR A 402 -3.09 3.90 -14.14
N ARG A 403 -3.46 4.36 -15.33
CA ARG A 403 -4.55 5.33 -15.51
C ARG A 403 -5.88 4.79 -14.95
N GLU A 404 -6.16 3.52 -15.18
CA GLU A 404 -7.37 2.85 -14.67
C GLU A 404 -7.36 2.86 -13.14
N ARG A 405 -6.21 2.63 -12.51
CA ARG A 405 -6.08 2.63 -11.05
C ARG A 405 -6.35 3.99 -10.44
N VAL A 406 -5.92 5.07 -11.12
CA VAL A 406 -6.23 6.46 -10.71
C VAL A 406 -7.73 6.73 -10.84
N LEU A 407 -8.34 6.34 -11.96
CA LEU A 407 -9.79 6.50 -12.18
C LEU A 407 -10.61 5.74 -11.14
N ASP A 408 -10.25 4.49 -10.85
CA ASP A 408 -10.89 3.67 -9.80
C ASP A 408 -10.79 4.34 -8.42
N ALA A 409 -9.60 4.88 -8.08
CA ALA A 409 -9.39 5.57 -6.82
C ALA A 409 -10.26 6.83 -6.71
N VAL A 410 -10.32 7.65 -7.77
CA VAL A 410 -11.17 8.85 -7.81
C VAL A 410 -12.65 8.48 -7.74
N ALA A 411 -13.08 7.43 -8.44
CA ALA A 411 -14.47 6.94 -8.40
C ALA A 411 -14.85 6.47 -6.99
N ALA A 412 -13.97 5.70 -6.33
CA ALA A 412 -14.17 5.24 -4.96
C ALA A 412 -14.28 6.41 -3.97
N LEU A 413 -13.36 7.41 -4.07
CA LEU A 413 -13.35 8.61 -3.23
C LEU A 413 -14.58 9.51 -3.43
N ARG A 414 -15.14 9.53 -4.65
CA ARG A 414 -16.43 10.19 -4.93
C ARG A 414 -17.59 9.39 -4.37
N GLY A 415 -17.57 8.06 -4.58
CA GLY A 415 -18.65 7.15 -4.18
C GLY A 415 -18.90 7.16 -2.66
N ASP A 416 -17.85 7.22 -1.85
CA ASP A 416 -17.97 7.31 -0.39
C ASP A 416 -18.12 8.76 0.13
N GLY A 417 -18.07 9.74 -0.77
CA GLY A 417 -18.23 11.16 -0.45
C GLY A 417 -17.02 11.83 0.20
N THR A 418 -15.83 11.23 0.15
CA THR A 418 -14.58 11.86 0.57
C THR A 418 -14.29 13.07 -0.33
N ILE A 419 -14.29 12.87 -1.66
CA ILE A 419 -14.27 13.95 -2.63
C ILE A 419 -15.67 14.52 -2.77
N ARG A 420 -15.81 15.79 -2.47
CA ARG A 420 -17.04 16.55 -2.68
C ARG A 420 -17.16 17.03 -4.11
N GLN A 421 -16.09 17.58 -4.66
CA GLN A 421 -15.95 18.01 -6.05
C GLN A 421 -14.49 18.23 -6.42
N ILE A 422 -14.18 18.19 -7.71
CA ILE A 422 -12.92 18.65 -8.30
C ILE A 422 -13.22 19.91 -9.09
N SER A 423 -12.59 21.05 -8.75
CA SER A 423 -12.91 22.33 -9.39
C SER A 423 -11.83 23.37 -9.15
N ALA A 424 -11.98 24.53 -9.79
CA ALA A 424 -11.15 25.69 -9.54
C ALA A 424 -11.57 26.43 -8.27
N SER A 425 -10.56 26.86 -7.50
CA SER A 425 -10.72 27.89 -6.45
C SER A 425 -10.26 29.23 -6.99
N PHE A 426 -11.18 30.16 -7.09
CA PHE A 426 -10.90 31.50 -7.61
C PHE A 426 -10.57 32.54 -6.54
N SER A 427 -9.84 33.56 -6.93
CA SER A 427 -9.67 34.79 -6.14
C SER A 427 -10.87 35.69 -6.35
N SER A 428 -11.80 35.76 -5.39
CA SER A 428 -12.98 36.65 -5.44
C SER A 428 -12.59 38.07 -5.81
N ARG A 429 -11.51 38.60 -5.20
CA ARG A 429 -11.00 39.96 -5.48
C ARG A 429 -10.61 40.18 -6.93
N LYS A 430 -9.98 39.16 -7.57
CA LYS A 430 -9.55 39.25 -8.99
C LYS A 430 -10.72 39.04 -9.96
N LEU A 431 -11.82 38.47 -9.48
CA LEU A 431 -13.11 38.42 -10.19
C LEU A 431 -13.94 39.68 -9.98
N GLY A 432 -13.43 40.68 -9.25
CA GLY A 432 -14.15 41.90 -8.96
C GLY A 432 -15.12 41.80 -7.76
N CYS A 433 -15.19 40.66 -7.08
CA CYS A 433 -16.10 40.48 -5.95
C CYS A 433 -15.44 40.84 -4.61
N VAL A 434 -16.27 41.31 -3.68
CA VAL A 434 -15.90 41.58 -2.30
C VAL A 434 -16.46 40.51 -1.36
N SER A 435 -15.77 40.24 -0.25
CA SER A 435 -16.24 39.26 0.75
C SER A 435 -15.97 39.77 2.16
N THR A 436 -16.86 39.39 3.08
CA THR A 436 -16.70 39.71 4.50
C THR A 436 -17.11 38.54 5.38
N LEU A 437 -16.62 38.50 6.62
CA LEU A 437 -17.12 37.65 7.68
C LEU A 437 -18.14 38.46 8.50
N CYS A 438 -19.32 37.89 8.67
CA CYS A 438 -20.37 38.45 9.48
C CYS A 438 -20.71 37.58 10.68
N ALA A 439 -21.28 38.19 11.70
CA ALA A 439 -21.86 37.44 12.81
C ALA A 439 -23.13 38.12 13.32
N VAL A 440 -24.02 37.31 13.89
CA VAL A 440 -25.20 37.82 14.62
C VAL A 440 -25.27 37.21 16.01
N SER A 441 -25.80 37.95 16.97
CA SER A 441 -26.16 37.43 18.30
C SER A 441 -27.64 37.10 18.30
N VAL A 442 -27.98 35.85 18.50
CA VAL A 442 -29.36 35.36 18.52
C VAL A 442 -29.70 34.94 19.92
N ASP A 443 -30.55 35.69 20.59
CA ASP A 443 -31.14 35.32 21.86
C ASP A 443 -32.39 34.44 21.64
N GLY A 444 -32.63 33.50 22.57
CA GLY A 444 -33.74 32.56 22.46
C GLY A 444 -33.28 31.13 22.38
N GLY A 445 -34.20 30.18 22.45
CA GLY A 445 -33.86 28.75 22.41
C GLY A 445 -33.36 28.29 21.05
N GLN A 446 -32.96 27.01 20.98
CA GLN A 446 -32.38 26.34 19.79
C GLN A 446 -33.27 26.52 18.53
N GLU A 447 -34.60 26.54 18.69
CA GLU A 447 -35.53 26.73 17.58
C GLU A 447 -35.35 28.11 16.88
N ARG A 448 -35.16 29.17 17.66
CA ARG A 448 -34.90 30.54 17.11
C ARG A 448 -33.55 30.60 16.41
N ILE A 449 -32.52 29.98 17.00
CA ILE A 449 -31.18 29.89 16.41
C ILE A 449 -31.24 29.16 15.05
N ASP A 450 -31.99 28.05 15.01
CA ASP A 450 -32.14 27.24 13.77
C ASP A 450 -32.92 28.01 12.69
N GLN A 451 -33.95 28.75 13.07
CA GLN A 451 -34.71 29.61 12.17
C GLN A 451 -33.83 30.72 11.57
N VAL A 452 -33.06 31.43 12.39
CA VAL A 452 -32.13 32.47 11.92
C VAL A 452 -31.03 31.88 11.05
N GLY A 453 -30.46 30.73 11.45
CA GLY A 453 -29.47 30.05 10.67
C GLY A 453 -29.98 29.62 9.29
N ALA A 454 -31.24 29.20 9.19
CA ALA A 454 -31.90 28.83 7.93
C ALA A 454 -32.16 30.06 7.05
N LEU A 455 -32.64 31.15 7.60
CA LEU A 455 -32.86 32.42 6.88
C LEU A 455 -31.56 32.92 6.25
N ILE A 456 -30.49 33.05 7.03
CA ILE A 456 -29.17 33.44 6.52
C ILE A 456 -28.67 32.49 5.44
N SER A 457 -28.86 31.17 5.63
CA SER A 457 -28.41 30.16 4.66
C SER A 457 -29.18 30.15 3.34
N ALA A 458 -30.39 30.76 3.30
CA ALA A 458 -31.20 30.83 2.08
C ALA A 458 -30.60 31.79 1.04
N HIS A 459 -29.82 32.80 1.47
CA HIS A 459 -29.15 33.70 0.54
C HIS A 459 -28.04 32.99 -0.25
N PRO A 460 -28.04 33.07 -1.59
CA PRO A 460 -27.02 32.45 -2.44
C PRO A 460 -25.60 33.02 -2.23
N GLU A 461 -25.49 34.26 -1.82
CA GLU A 461 -24.25 34.99 -1.51
C GLU A 461 -23.56 34.49 -0.23
N ILE A 462 -24.27 33.75 0.63
CA ILE A 462 -23.72 33.16 1.84
C ILE A 462 -23.09 31.83 1.50
N THR A 463 -21.80 31.70 1.75
CA THR A 463 -21.03 30.49 1.43
C THR A 463 -20.84 29.56 2.64
N HIS A 464 -20.64 30.14 3.80
CA HIS A 464 -20.44 29.44 5.06
C HIS A 464 -21.33 29.98 6.13
N ASN A 465 -21.95 29.16 6.95
CA ASN A 465 -22.78 29.56 8.07
C ASN A 465 -22.69 28.53 9.18
N TYR A 466 -22.23 28.96 10.38
CA TYR A 466 -21.94 28.08 11.50
C TYR A 466 -22.51 28.62 12.81
N LEU A 467 -23.03 27.72 13.66
CA LEU A 467 -23.27 27.98 15.07
C LEU A 467 -21.97 27.83 15.84
N ARG A 468 -21.63 28.80 16.70
CA ARG A 468 -20.44 28.79 17.54
C ARG A 468 -20.76 29.16 18.97
N GLU A 469 -19.96 28.67 19.93
CA GLU A 469 -20.11 28.99 21.36
C GLU A 469 -19.52 30.38 21.68
N ALA A 470 -20.32 31.44 21.48
CA ALA A 470 -19.93 32.81 21.77
C ALA A 470 -21.19 33.72 21.88
N GLU A 471 -21.02 34.98 22.35
CA GLU A 471 -22.09 35.97 22.36
C GLU A 471 -22.62 36.29 20.96
N TYR A 472 -21.76 36.39 19.96
CA TYR A 472 -22.11 36.27 18.55
C TYR A 472 -22.09 34.79 18.22
N ASN A 473 -23.26 34.18 18.11
CA ASN A 473 -23.34 32.72 18.02
C ASN A 473 -23.57 32.18 16.61
N ILE A 474 -24.03 32.97 15.64
CA ILE A 474 -24.10 32.55 14.23
C ILE A 474 -23.09 33.37 13.42
N TRP A 475 -22.16 32.65 12.76
CA TRP A 475 -21.05 33.19 11.98
C TRP A 475 -21.18 32.79 10.53
N PHE A 476 -21.16 33.77 9.60
CA PHE A 476 -21.32 33.49 8.18
C PHE A 476 -20.39 34.31 7.30
N THR A 477 -20.09 33.82 6.12
CA THR A 477 -19.29 34.51 5.09
C THR A 477 -20.19 34.95 3.96
N ALA A 478 -20.22 36.23 3.67
CA ALA A 478 -20.94 36.83 2.56
C ALA A 478 -19.98 37.23 1.44
N ILE A 479 -20.40 37.06 0.18
CA ILE A 479 -19.66 37.45 -1.03
C ILE A 479 -20.64 38.16 -1.96
N ALA A 480 -20.26 39.34 -2.48
CA ALA A 480 -21.09 40.11 -3.39
C ALA A 480 -20.25 40.76 -4.52
N PRO A 481 -20.86 41.14 -5.65
CA PRO A 481 -20.17 41.81 -6.76
C PRO A 481 -19.56 43.16 -6.41
N SER A 482 -20.14 43.89 -5.49
CA SER A 482 -19.65 45.22 -5.04
C SER A 482 -19.83 45.42 -3.54
N THR A 483 -19.16 46.43 -2.99
CA THR A 483 -19.36 46.84 -1.59
C THR A 483 -20.81 47.32 -1.35
N ALA A 484 -21.42 48.01 -2.29
CA ALA A 484 -22.80 48.42 -2.18
C ALA A 484 -23.81 47.27 -2.15
N ASP A 485 -23.55 46.22 -2.94
CA ASP A 485 -24.36 44.98 -2.92
C ASP A 485 -24.16 44.20 -1.61
N LEU A 486 -22.93 44.18 -1.09
CA LEU A 486 -22.64 43.58 0.20
C LEU A 486 -23.33 44.31 1.36
N ASP A 487 -23.29 45.62 1.37
CA ASP A 487 -23.95 46.43 2.40
C ASP A 487 -25.48 46.27 2.35
N ARG A 488 -26.06 46.17 1.14
CA ARG A 488 -27.48 45.85 0.93
C ARG A 488 -27.83 44.45 1.51
N LEU A 489 -27.05 43.42 1.15
CA LEU A 489 -27.26 42.08 1.66
C LEU A 489 -27.17 42.02 3.19
N VAL A 490 -26.22 42.72 3.81
CA VAL A 490 -26.09 42.81 5.27
C VAL A 490 -27.31 43.47 5.91
N ALA A 491 -27.85 44.52 5.28
CA ALA A 491 -29.07 45.19 5.75
C ALA A 491 -30.31 44.30 5.61
N GLU A 492 -30.47 43.60 4.48
CA GLU A 492 -31.56 42.62 4.25
C GLU A 492 -31.53 41.50 5.31
N ILE A 493 -30.35 40.90 5.58
CA ILE A 493 -30.20 39.89 6.64
C ILE A 493 -30.55 40.45 8.02
N ALA A 494 -30.17 41.69 8.32
CA ALA A 494 -30.51 42.33 9.60
C ALA A 494 -32.03 42.51 9.74
N ASP A 495 -32.71 42.96 8.69
CA ASP A 495 -34.16 43.16 8.68
C ASP A 495 -34.92 41.82 8.77
N GLU A 496 -34.54 40.82 8.00
CA GLU A 496 -35.20 39.51 8.00
C GLU A 496 -35.04 38.75 9.33
N THR A 497 -33.86 38.87 9.93
CA THR A 497 -33.55 38.15 11.17
C THR A 497 -33.93 38.92 12.42
N GLY A 498 -34.10 40.25 12.31
CA GLY A 498 -34.26 41.15 13.45
C GLY A 498 -33.02 41.26 14.34
N CYS A 499 -31.84 40.86 13.83
CA CYS A 499 -30.58 40.83 14.57
C CYS A 499 -29.59 41.84 13.98
N ALA A 500 -28.89 42.59 14.84
CA ALA A 500 -27.80 43.46 14.38
C ALA A 500 -26.66 42.61 13.82
N VAL A 501 -26.21 42.88 12.60
CA VAL A 501 -25.13 42.15 11.94
C VAL A 501 -23.79 42.81 12.23
N LEU A 502 -22.89 42.08 12.86
CA LEU A 502 -21.47 42.43 12.99
C LEU A 502 -20.79 42.16 11.66
N ASN A 503 -20.23 43.19 11.01
CA ASN A 503 -19.53 43.10 9.73
C ASN A 503 -18.02 43.30 9.92
N LEU A 504 -17.21 42.32 9.51
CA LEU A 504 -15.76 42.23 9.76
C LEU A 504 -14.99 42.11 8.43
N PRO A 505 -14.81 43.19 7.66
CA PRO A 505 -14.11 43.14 6.39
C PRO A 505 -12.63 42.80 6.57
N VAL A 506 -12.08 42.03 5.60
CA VAL A 506 -10.68 41.61 5.56
C VAL A 506 -9.77 42.82 5.30
N THR A 507 -8.74 42.99 6.13
CA THR A 507 -7.68 43.99 5.92
C THR A 507 -6.41 43.32 5.34
N SER A 508 -6.05 42.11 5.80
CA SER A 508 -4.91 41.34 5.29
C SER A 508 -5.23 39.87 5.26
N LEU A 509 -4.64 39.19 4.27
CA LEU A 509 -4.75 37.73 4.10
C LEU A 509 -3.36 37.12 4.23
N TYR A 510 -3.17 36.19 5.19
CA TYR A 510 -1.90 35.52 5.44
C TYR A 510 -1.90 34.09 4.93
N LYS A 511 -2.99 33.32 5.10
CA LYS A 511 -3.13 31.94 4.64
C LYS A 511 -4.55 31.60 4.20
N ILE A 512 -4.65 30.94 3.06
CA ILE A 512 -5.80 30.13 2.65
C ILE A 512 -5.23 28.81 2.12
N ARG A 513 -5.30 27.77 2.91
CA ARG A 513 -4.91 26.41 2.52
C ARG A 513 -5.99 25.44 2.98
N VAL A 514 -6.49 24.63 2.06
CA VAL A 514 -7.49 23.59 2.33
C VAL A 514 -6.89 22.23 1.93
N ASP A 515 -5.70 21.94 2.48
CA ASP A 515 -4.95 20.73 2.19
C ASP A 515 -4.77 19.96 3.50
N PHE A 516 -5.34 18.76 3.57
CA PHE A 516 -5.34 17.88 4.75
C PHE A 516 -4.49 16.62 4.55
N GLY A 517 -3.56 16.58 3.57
CA GLY A 517 -2.70 15.45 3.27
C GLY A 517 -1.67 15.18 4.36
N LYS A 518 -1.42 13.90 4.64
CA LYS A 518 -0.41 13.44 5.63
C LYS A 518 1.04 13.76 5.23
N HIS A 519 1.28 14.10 3.96
CA HIS A 519 2.61 14.32 3.39
C HIS A 519 2.86 15.75 2.87
N SER A 520 2.09 16.73 3.31
CA SER A 520 2.34 18.13 2.95
C SER A 520 3.55 18.70 3.69
N SER A 521 4.76 18.31 3.26
CA SER A 521 6.04 18.68 3.89
C SER A 521 6.56 20.08 3.53
N ASP A 522 5.82 20.90 2.80
CA ASP A 522 6.25 22.25 2.44
C ASP A 522 5.44 23.33 3.17
N GLY A 523 5.86 23.62 4.41
CA GLY A 523 5.52 24.85 5.15
C GLY A 523 6.12 26.13 4.55
N GLY A 524 6.45 26.14 3.26
CA GLY A 524 6.99 27.30 2.58
C GLY A 524 5.93 28.40 2.38
N ALA A 525 6.25 29.63 2.72
CA ALA A 525 5.49 30.79 2.30
C ALA A 525 5.26 30.73 0.78
N PRO A 526 4.06 31.07 0.27
CA PRO A 526 3.81 31.00 -1.16
C PRO A 526 4.89 31.80 -1.88
N PRO A 527 5.54 31.24 -2.93
CA PRO A 527 6.57 31.94 -3.67
C PRO A 527 6.00 33.28 -4.13
N LYS A 528 6.77 34.36 -4.01
CA LYS A 528 6.42 35.66 -4.59
C LYS A 528 6.18 35.41 -6.08
N ARG A 529 4.92 35.31 -6.50
CA ARG A 529 4.56 35.07 -7.90
C ARG A 529 4.95 36.31 -8.68
N LYS A 530 5.83 36.12 -9.67
CA LYS A 530 6.04 37.11 -10.74
C LYS A 530 4.68 37.33 -11.40
N GLU A 531 4.36 38.56 -11.79
CA GLU A 531 3.17 38.82 -12.58
C GLU A 531 3.18 37.91 -13.82
N GLY A 532 2.19 37.03 -13.89
CA GLY A 532 2.09 36.07 -14.97
C GLY A 532 1.73 36.74 -16.29
N ALA A 533 2.27 36.26 -17.40
CA ALA A 533 1.88 36.69 -18.72
C ALA A 533 0.44 36.23 -19.04
N GLY A 534 -0.28 37.01 -19.83
CA GLY A 534 -1.62 36.69 -20.33
C GLY A 534 -2.64 37.84 -20.09
N LYS A 535 -3.79 37.77 -20.80
CA LYS A 535 -4.89 38.73 -20.63
C LYS A 535 -5.53 38.56 -19.25
N PRO A 536 -5.78 39.62 -18.46
CA PRO A 536 -6.56 39.54 -17.22
C PRO A 536 -7.97 38.97 -17.47
N PHE A 537 -8.64 38.53 -16.41
CA PHE A 537 -10.07 38.17 -16.47
C PHE A 537 -10.88 39.37 -16.97
N ASP A 538 -11.81 39.11 -17.87
CA ASP A 538 -12.66 40.11 -18.48
C ASP A 538 -14.13 39.73 -18.26
N ALA A 539 -14.83 40.49 -17.43
CA ALA A 539 -16.23 40.22 -17.10
C ALA A 539 -17.19 40.47 -18.29
N ASP A 540 -16.72 41.19 -19.30
CA ASP A 540 -17.49 41.46 -20.53
C ASP A 540 -17.20 40.40 -21.64
N ASP A 541 -16.21 39.51 -21.46
CA ASP A 541 -15.94 38.39 -22.37
C ASP A 541 -16.85 37.20 -21.99
N PRO A 542 -17.82 36.82 -22.84
CA PRO A 542 -18.69 35.68 -22.57
C PRO A 542 -17.93 34.36 -22.35
N PHE A 543 -16.78 34.17 -23.02
CA PHE A 543 -15.97 32.97 -22.82
C PHE A 543 -15.33 32.91 -21.42
N ASP A 544 -14.79 34.04 -20.92
CA ASP A 544 -14.21 34.10 -19.60
C ASP A 544 -15.26 33.81 -18.53
N VAL A 545 -16.46 34.40 -18.66
CA VAL A 545 -17.59 34.17 -17.73
C VAL A 545 -18.05 32.69 -17.75
N ALA A 546 -18.23 32.12 -18.95
CA ALA A 546 -18.65 30.73 -19.09
C ALA A 546 -17.59 29.77 -18.55
N LEU A 547 -16.30 30.07 -18.76
CA LEU A 547 -15.19 29.27 -18.26
C LEU A 547 -15.12 29.33 -16.70
N VAL A 548 -15.35 30.48 -16.07
CA VAL A 548 -15.43 30.57 -14.60
C VAL A 548 -16.60 29.75 -14.09
N ARG A 549 -17.79 29.84 -14.72
CA ARG A 549 -18.98 29.07 -14.35
C ARG A 549 -18.77 27.58 -14.44
N TRP A 550 -18.15 27.10 -15.50
CA TRP A 550 -17.82 25.70 -15.66
C TRP A 550 -16.75 25.25 -14.67
N ALA A 551 -15.64 25.97 -14.54
CA ALA A 551 -14.50 25.56 -13.74
C ALA A 551 -14.75 25.60 -12.21
N GLN A 552 -15.73 26.40 -11.74
CA GLN A 552 -16.16 26.41 -10.33
C GLN A 552 -17.08 25.24 -9.97
N ALA A 553 -17.71 24.63 -10.96
CA ALA A 553 -18.53 23.44 -10.78
C ALA A 553 -17.68 22.16 -10.64
N ASP A 554 -18.30 21.05 -10.30
CA ASP A 554 -17.62 19.77 -10.24
C ASP A 554 -17.29 19.27 -11.64
N VAL A 555 -16.00 19.17 -11.96
CA VAL A 555 -15.56 18.58 -13.23
C VAL A 555 -15.52 17.07 -13.13
N THR A 556 -16.17 16.41 -14.07
CA THR A 556 -16.36 14.95 -14.13
C THR A 556 -15.93 14.40 -15.47
N GLY A 557 -15.94 13.06 -15.62
CA GLY A 557 -15.58 12.40 -16.87
C GLY A 557 -14.08 12.08 -16.95
N GLU A 558 -13.72 11.27 -17.95
CA GLU A 558 -12.34 10.84 -18.20
C GLU A 558 -11.50 11.89 -18.92
N HIS A 559 -12.15 12.81 -19.64
CA HIS A 559 -11.53 13.92 -20.36
C HIS A 559 -12.20 15.25 -19.99
N PRO A 560 -12.09 15.70 -18.73
CA PRO A 560 -12.92 16.77 -18.20
C PRO A 560 -12.77 18.10 -18.92
N PHE A 561 -11.58 18.42 -19.41
CA PHE A 561 -11.35 19.69 -20.11
C PHE A 561 -11.89 19.69 -21.53
N ARG A 562 -11.85 18.57 -22.24
CA ARG A 562 -12.48 18.37 -23.54
C ARG A 562 -14.00 18.48 -23.45
N ASP A 563 -14.54 17.78 -22.44
CA ASP A 563 -16.00 17.78 -22.21
C ASP A 563 -16.49 19.17 -21.78
N GLY A 564 -15.70 19.87 -20.96
CA GLY A 564 -15.94 21.25 -20.58
C GLY A 564 -15.89 22.24 -21.75
N ALA A 565 -14.92 22.08 -22.64
CA ALA A 565 -14.84 22.89 -23.85
C ALA A 565 -16.07 22.72 -24.75
N ALA A 566 -16.54 21.49 -24.92
CA ALA A 566 -17.75 21.20 -25.68
C ALA A 566 -19.03 21.84 -25.06
N LEU A 567 -19.13 21.81 -23.73
CA LEU A 567 -20.24 22.47 -23.01
C LEU A 567 -20.23 23.97 -23.21
N ILE A 568 -19.06 24.62 -23.03
CA ILE A 568 -18.89 26.07 -23.21
C ILE A 568 -19.16 26.47 -24.69
N ALA A 569 -18.64 25.72 -25.64
CA ALA A 569 -18.87 25.93 -27.08
C ALA A 569 -20.36 25.88 -27.43
N SER A 570 -21.09 24.93 -26.87
CA SER A 570 -22.53 24.77 -27.05
C SER A 570 -23.32 25.92 -26.44
N GLU A 571 -22.96 26.37 -25.22
CA GLU A 571 -23.63 27.50 -24.55
C GLU A 571 -23.49 28.80 -25.35
N LEU A 572 -22.27 29.06 -25.87
CA LEU A 572 -21.96 30.33 -26.55
C LEU A 572 -22.25 30.27 -28.06
N GLY A 573 -22.56 29.10 -28.61
CA GLY A 573 -22.71 28.93 -30.06
C GLY A 573 -21.40 29.14 -30.83
N ASP A 574 -20.23 28.95 -30.18
CA ASP A 574 -18.90 29.20 -30.76
C ASP A 574 -18.12 27.90 -30.90
N SER A 575 -18.12 27.33 -32.10
CA SER A 575 -17.39 26.08 -32.42
C SER A 575 -15.85 26.21 -32.43
N THR A 576 -15.30 27.41 -32.24
CA THR A 576 -13.83 27.62 -32.13
C THR A 576 -13.32 27.36 -30.73
N ILE A 577 -14.19 27.10 -29.75
CA ILE A 577 -13.83 26.79 -28.38
C ILE A 577 -13.46 25.30 -28.30
N ASP A 578 -12.18 25.04 -28.20
CA ASP A 578 -11.60 23.70 -28.03
C ASP A 578 -10.93 23.52 -26.66
N GLU A 579 -10.52 22.30 -26.36
CA GLU A 579 -9.79 21.94 -25.15
C GLU A 579 -8.55 22.78 -24.92
N ASN A 580 -7.77 23.05 -25.99
CA ASN A 580 -6.54 23.83 -25.90
C ASN A 580 -6.79 25.28 -25.48
N ARG A 581 -7.90 25.88 -25.94
CA ARG A 581 -8.30 27.24 -25.54
C ARG A 581 -8.66 27.27 -24.06
N VAL A 582 -9.39 26.29 -23.55
CA VAL A 582 -9.76 26.14 -22.14
C VAL A 582 -8.51 25.96 -21.27
N LEU A 583 -7.65 24.98 -21.60
CA LEU A 583 -6.44 24.70 -20.82
C LEU A 583 -5.47 25.88 -20.78
N ARG A 584 -5.23 26.50 -21.93
CA ARG A 584 -4.39 27.71 -22.02
C ARG A 584 -4.92 28.83 -21.13
N ARG A 585 -6.25 29.09 -21.17
CA ARG A 585 -6.85 30.18 -20.40
C ARG A 585 -6.80 29.91 -18.90
N LEU A 586 -7.07 28.70 -18.47
CA LEU A 586 -6.92 28.28 -17.07
C LEU A 586 -5.46 28.37 -16.61
N GLY A 587 -4.50 28.00 -17.46
CA GLY A 587 -3.06 28.14 -17.19
C GLY A 587 -2.63 29.59 -17.01
N GLU A 588 -3.09 30.50 -17.86
CA GLU A 588 -2.89 31.94 -17.72
C GLU A 588 -3.45 32.44 -16.37
N TRP A 589 -4.69 32.10 -16.05
CA TRP A 589 -5.33 32.47 -14.80
C TRP A 589 -4.63 31.91 -13.56
N LYS A 590 -4.11 30.67 -13.67
CA LYS A 590 -3.31 30.07 -12.60
C LYS A 590 -2.00 30.83 -12.39
N SER A 591 -1.31 31.22 -13.47
CA SER A 591 -0.07 32.01 -13.40
C SER A 591 -0.30 33.40 -12.81
N GLN A 592 -1.41 34.03 -13.14
CA GLN A 592 -1.84 35.31 -12.62
C GLN A 592 -2.41 35.24 -11.19
N GLY A 593 -2.67 34.02 -10.66
CA GLY A 593 -3.26 33.80 -9.34
C GLY A 593 -4.76 34.19 -9.26
N LEU A 594 -5.45 34.22 -10.40
CA LEU A 594 -6.91 34.23 -10.44
C LEU A 594 -7.46 32.88 -10.04
N VAL A 595 -6.98 31.80 -10.68
CA VAL A 595 -7.14 30.43 -10.20
C VAL A 595 -6.09 30.19 -9.13
N ARG A 596 -6.50 30.13 -7.88
CA ARG A 596 -5.62 29.86 -6.73
C ARG A 596 -5.17 28.41 -6.73
N ARG A 597 -6.10 27.47 -6.97
CA ARG A 597 -5.92 26.04 -7.05
C ARG A 597 -6.99 25.44 -7.96
N PHE A 598 -6.63 24.44 -8.73
CA PHE A 598 -7.56 23.52 -9.36
C PHE A 598 -7.33 22.15 -8.71
N GLY A 599 -8.34 21.56 -8.08
CA GLY A 599 -8.15 20.30 -7.35
C GLY A 599 -9.38 19.84 -6.58
N ALA A 600 -9.20 18.74 -5.85
CA ALA A 600 -10.29 18.17 -5.08
C ALA A 600 -10.61 18.98 -3.81
N PHE A 601 -11.89 19.20 -3.59
CA PHE A 601 -12.45 19.63 -2.33
C PHE A 601 -13.00 18.43 -1.57
N VAL A 602 -12.49 18.23 -0.35
CA VAL A 602 -12.78 17.06 0.47
C VAL A 602 -13.63 17.38 1.69
N ARG A 603 -14.32 16.39 2.20
CA ARG A 603 -14.98 16.48 3.51
C ARG A 603 -13.97 16.13 4.59
N HIS A 604 -13.42 17.14 5.27
CA HIS A 604 -12.38 16.97 6.29
C HIS A 604 -12.78 16.00 7.43
N GLN A 605 -14.07 15.91 7.75
CA GLN A 605 -14.60 14.96 8.73
C GLN A 605 -14.35 13.49 8.32
N LYS A 606 -14.37 13.20 7.00
CA LYS A 606 -14.02 11.85 6.47
C LYS A 606 -12.53 11.55 6.59
N LEU A 607 -11.70 12.56 6.79
CA LEU A 607 -10.26 12.44 7.01
C LEU A 607 -9.88 12.40 8.51
N GLY A 608 -10.88 12.34 9.40
CA GLY A 608 -10.68 12.28 10.84
C GLY A 608 -10.53 13.63 11.54
N TYR A 609 -10.55 14.77 10.79
CA TYR A 609 -10.51 16.11 11.39
C TYR A 609 -11.91 16.53 11.84
N THR A 610 -12.26 16.10 13.05
CA THR A 610 -13.60 16.33 13.63
C THR A 610 -13.69 17.58 14.49
N PHE A 611 -12.55 18.07 14.98
CA PHE A 611 -12.46 19.28 15.79
C PHE A 611 -11.92 20.45 14.97
N ASN A 612 -12.67 21.55 14.95
CA ASN A 612 -12.22 22.78 14.32
C ASN A 612 -12.62 23.99 15.17
N GLY A 613 -11.64 24.84 15.46
CA GLY A 613 -11.81 26.06 16.22
C GLY A 613 -11.38 27.29 15.42
N MET A 614 -12.22 28.31 15.38
CA MET A 614 -11.80 29.62 14.93
C MET A 614 -11.19 30.36 16.12
N THR A 615 -9.86 30.52 16.11
CA THR A 615 -9.18 31.34 17.14
C THR A 615 -9.23 32.83 16.75
N VAL A 616 -9.60 33.67 17.69
CA VAL A 616 -9.66 35.14 17.51
C VAL A 616 -8.75 35.80 18.50
N TRP A 617 -8.03 36.84 18.03
CA TRP A 617 -6.95 37.49 18.74
C TRP A 617 -7.11 38.99 18.69
N ASN A 618 -6.87 39.68 19.81
CA ASN A 618 -6.75 41.12 19.88
C ASN A 618 -5.26 41.48 19.83
N VAL A 619 -4.74 41.71 18.62
CA VAL A 619 -3.33 41.98 18.36
C VAL A 619 -3.09 43.49 18.19
N PRO A 620 -2.06 44.08 18.84
CA PRO A 620 -1.66 45.44 18.52
C PRO A 620 -1.34 45.60 17.03
N ASP A 621 -1.78 46.69 16.42
CA ASP A 621 -1.70 46.89 14.96
C ASP A 621 -0.26 46.75 14.44
N GLU A 622 0.75 47.19 15.19
CA GLU A 622 2.17 47.09 14.88
C GLU A 622 2.69 45.65 14.79
N HIS A 623 2.04 44.69 15.47
CA HIS A 623 2.42 43.28 15.50
C HIS A 623 1.53 42.38 14.64
N SER A 624 0.45 42.91 14.09
CA SER A 624 -0.57 42.12 13.37
C SER A 624 0.02 41.32 12.17
N ASP A 625 0.90 41.95 11.41
CA ASP A 625 1.54 41.31 10.24
C ASP A 625 2.54 40.24 10.62
N GLU A 626 3.31 40.44 11.68
CA GLU A 626 4.32 39.46 12.17
C GLU A 626 3.61 38.22 12.71
N ILE A 627 2.66 38.39 13.61
CA ILE A 627 1.90 37.30 14.23
C ILE A 627 1.05 36.59 13.17
N GLY A 628 0.42 37.31 12.23
CA GLY A 628 -0.33 36.75 11.14
C GLY A 628 0.50 35.80 10.24
N ARG A 629 1.74 36.18 9.93
CA ARG A 629 2.69 35.33 9.17
C ARG A 629 3.18 34.13 9.99
N THR A 630 3.44 34.30 11.27
CA THR A 630 3.81 33.23 12.19
C THR A 630 2.72 32.16 12.23
N PHE A 631 1.45 32.56 12.42
CA PHE A 631 0.35 31.62 12.41
C PHE A 631 0.12 30.97 11.05
N ALA A 632 0.34 31.71 9.97
CA ALA A 632 0.24 31.17 8.62
C ALA A 632 1.27 30.06 8.31
N ALA A 633 2.41 30.06 9.01
CA ALA A 633 3.43 29.01 8.85
C ALA A 633 3.08 27.70 9.55
N LEU A 634 2.16 27.71 10.52
CA LEU A 634 1.77 26.52 11.28
C LEU A 634 0.98 25.53 10.40
N PRO A 635 1.33 24.21 10.45
CA PRO A 635 0.72 23.21 9.56
C PRO A 635 -0.77 22.97 9.86
N TYR A 636 -1.19 23.06 11.11
CA TYR A 636 -2.57 22.86 11.57
C TYR A 636 -3.48 24.08 11.39
N VAL A 637 -2.94 25.21 10.95
CA VAL A 637 -3.70 26.42 10.59
C VAL A 637 -4.04 26.37 9.11
N SER A 638 -5.32 26.35 8.77
CA SER A 638 -5.81 26.34 7.38
C SER A 638 -6.07 27.72 6.80
N HIS A 639 -6.55 28.66 7.61
CA HIS A 639 -6.88 30.02 7.21
C HIS A 639 -6.36 30.98 8.26
N CYS A 640 -5.79 32.11 7.81
CA CYS A 640 -5.38 33.21 8.69
C CYS A 640 -5.62 34.56 8.03
N TYR A 641 -6.39 35.45 8.71
CA TYR A 641 -6.80 36.77 8.22
C TYR A 641 -6.67 37.84 9.28
N ALA A 642 -6.24 39.05 8.91
CA ALA A 642 -6.56 40.24 9.67
C ALA A 642 -7.87 40.83 9.19
N ARG A 643 -8.66 41.37 10.11
CA ARG A 643 -9.97 42.00 9.86
C ARG A 643 -10.10 43.30 10.65
N ARG A 644 -10.93 44.19 10.14
CA ARG A 644 -11.24 45.43 10.87
C ARG A 644 -12.07 45.10 12.12
N PRO A 645 -11.62 45.46 13.34
CA PRO A 645 -12.38 45.22 14.54
C PRO A 645 -13.60 46.16 14.61
N ALA A 646 -14.58 45.81 15.44
CA ALA A 646 -15.74 46.63 15.73
C ALA A 646 -15.76 47.04 17.21
N ALA A 647 -16.51 48.08 17.55
CA ALA A 647 -16.59 48.58 18.94
C ALA A 647 -17.07 47.50 19.94
N THR A 648 -17.95 46.61 19.49
CA THR A 648 -18.48 45.47 20.28
C THR A 648 -17.65 44.19 20.15
N TRP A 649 -16.59 44.19 19.29
CA TRP A 649 -15.80 43.03 18.99
C TRP A 649 -14.35 43.42 18.67
N PRO A 650 -13.45 43.41 19.66
CA PRO A 650 -12.11 43.99 19.54
C PRO A 650 -11.09 43.11 18.80
N TYR A 651 -11.44 41.90 18.42
CA TYR A 651 -10.52 40.96 17.78
C TYR A 651 -10.27 41.33 16.32
N ASN A 652 -8.99 41.38 15.93
CA ASN A 652 -8.54 41.80 14.61
C ASN A 652 -7.75 40.74 13.84
N LEU A 653 -7.31 39.60 14.48
CA LEU A 653 -6.65 38.50 13.81
C LEU A 653 -7.44 37.20 14.05
N TYR A 654 -7.62 36.42 12.98
CA TYR A 654 -8.45 35.21 12.94
C TYR A 654 -7.67 34.04 12.33
N ALA A 655 -7.63 32.85 12.98
CA ALA A 655 -7.05 31.67 12.43
C ALA A 655 -7.97 30.45 12.63
N MET A 656 -8.08 29.63 11.59
CA MET A 656 -8.81 28.36 11.66
C MET A 656 -7.85 27.23 11.96
N VAL A 657 -8.05 26.55 13.08
CA VAL A 657 -7.26 25.41 13.56
C VAL A 657 -8.08 24.14 13.40
N HIS A 658 -7.46 23.08 12.88
CA HIS A 658 -8.07 21.76 12.71
C HIS A 658 -7.29 20.72 13.51
N ALA A 659 -8.02 19.83 14.20
CA ALA A 659 -7.48 18.76 15.02
C ALA A 659 -8.31 17.48 14.90
N THR A 660 -7.73 16.37 15.30
CA THR A 660 -8.40 15.07 15.35
C THR A 660 -9.06 14.81 16.71
N THR A 661 -8.51 15.42 17.77
CA THR A 661 -9.04 15.36 19.14
C THR A 661 -9.14 16.75 19.76
N GLN A 662 -9.90 16.87 20.88
CA GLN A 662 -10.00 18.12 21.62
C GLN A 662 -8.67 18.49 22.28
N GLU A 663 -7.97 17.51 22.84
CA GLU A 663 -6.66 17.70 23.47
C GLU A 663 -5.63 18.24 22.48
N GLU A 664 -5.67 17.76 21.25
CA GLU A 664 -4.81 18.25 20.16
C GLU A 664 -5.13 19.70 19.80
N LEU A 665 -6.42 20.05 19.71
CA LEU A 665 -6.86 21.44 19.46
C LEU A 665 -6.36 22.37 20.57
N ASP A 666 -6.51 21.98 21.83
CA ASP A 666 -6.09 22.76 22.99
C ASP A 666 -4.56 22.96 23.00
N ALA A 667 -3.80 21.91 22.69
CA ALA A 667 -2.33 21.97 22.59
C ALA A 667 -1.87 22.94 21.49
N TYR A 668 -2.51 22.92 20.32
CA TYR A 668 -2.21 23.85 19.22
C TYR A 668 -2.53 25.30 19.59
N VAL A 669 -3.66 25.54 20.25
CA VAL A 669 -4.02 26.88 20.72
C VAL A 669 -3.03 27.39 21.76
N ASP A 670 -2.59 26.55 22.69
CA ASP A 670 -1.59 26.92 23.70
C ASP A 670 -0.20 27.19 23.07
N GLU A 671 0.16 26.47 22.01
CA GLU A 671 1.36 26.80 21.22
C GLU A 671 1.23 28.19 20.59
N MET A 672 0.09 28.48 19.94
CA MET A 672 -0.18 29.78 19.32
C MET A 672 -0.15 30.93 20.35
N LYS A 673 -0.71 30.74 21.56
CA LYS A 673 -0.63 31.73 22.65
C LYS A 673 0.80 32.01 23.05
N ARG A 674 1.63 30.99 23.18
CA ARG A 674 3.07 31.16 23.49
C ARG A 674 3.81 31.91 22.39
N LEU A 675 3.54 31.58 21.12
CA LEU A 675 4.18 32.23 19.96
C LEU A 675 3.80 33.72 19.85
N ALA A 676 2.54 34.06 20.11
CA ALA A 676 2.05 35.40 20.02
C ALA A 676 2.28 36.24 21.31
N ASN A 677 2.55 35.54 22.44
CA ASN A 677 2.53 36.14 23.78
C ASN A 677 1.21 36.93 24.07
N LEU A 678 0.09 36.37 23.63
CA LEU A 678 -1.26 36.93 23.75
C LEU A 678 -2.26 35.80 24.09
N ASP A 679 -3.38 36.19 24.73
CA ASP A 679 -4.49 35.30 24.92
C ASP A 679 -5.38 35.22 23.66
N ALA A 680 -5.94 34.04 23.45
CA ALA A 680 -6.89 33.74 22.38
C ALA A 680 -8.27 33.41 22.95
N ARG A 681 -9.29 33.74 22.18
CA ARG A 681 -10.60 33.13 22.33
C ARG A 681 -10.82 32.10 21.23
N VAL A 682 -11.30 30.92 21.60
CA VAL A 682 -11.60 29.83 20.66
C VAL A 682 -13.10 29.76 20.46
N LEU A 683 -13.55 29.88 19.22
CA LEU A 683 -14.96 29.81 18.84
C LEU A 683 -15.18 28.41 18.19
N VAL A 684 -15.58 27.44 19.00
CA VAL A 684 -15.84 26.07 18.55
C VAL A 684 -17.13 26.02 17.75
N SER A 685 -17.12 25.33 16.60
CA SER A 685 -18.32 25.10 15.80
C SER A 685 -19.13 23.94 16.39
N THR A 686 -20.39 24.20 16.75
CA THR A 686 -21.32 23.19 17.25
C THR A 686 -22.31 22.70 16.19
N LYS A 687 -22.61 23.53 15.19
CA LYS A 687 -23.50 23.17 14.08
C LYS A 687 -23.08 23.89 12.79
N GLU A 688 -23.14 23.17 11.67
CA GLU A 688 -22.97 23.70 10.32
C GLU A 688 -24.36 23.88 9.70
N PHE A 689 -24.75 25.13 9.38
CA PHE A 689 -26.00 25.44 8.65
C PHE A 689 -25.77 25.43 7.14
N LYS A 690 -24.63 25.95 6.68
CA LYS A 690 -24.26 25.97 5.25
C LYS A 690 -22.76 25.92 5.08
N LYS A 691 -22.32 25.11 4.11
CA LYS A 691 -20.96 25.10 3.60
C LYS A 691 -21.01 24.88 2.09
N ALA A 692 -20.85 25.97 1.35
CA ALA A 692 -20.87 25.98 -0.09
C ALA A 692 -19.64 26.68 -0.65
N LEU A 693 -19.20 26.31 -1.85
CA LEU A 693 -18.22 27.11 -2.57
C LEU A 693 -18.90 28.36 -3.11
N PRO A 694 -18.16 29.49 -3.24
CA PRO A 694 -18.69 30.68 -3.88
C PRO A 694 -19.19 30.37 -5.29
N VAL A 695 -20.36 30.90 -5.64
CA VAL A 695 -20.91 30.86 -7.00
C VAL A 695 -20.75 32.22 -7.62
N TYR A 696 -19.91 32.33 -8.63
CA TYR A 696 -19.67 33.56 -9.36
C TYR A 696 -20.51 33.60 -10.65
N PHE A 697 -20.98 34.79 -11.04
CA PHE A 697 -21.70 35.08 -12.29
C PHE A 697 -23.00 34.27 -12.50
N GLY A 698 -23.78 34.10 -11.46
CA GLY A 698 -25.14 33.54 -11.37
C GLY A 698 -25.63 32.68 -12.57
N GLY A 699 -26.13 31.50 -12.30
CA GLY A 699 -26.67 30.56 -13.27
C GLY A 699 -26.59 29.17 -12.74
N SER A 700 -27.53 28.30 -13.13
CA SER A 700 -27.37 26.84 -12.92
C SER A 700 -26.02 26.41 -13.48
N ALA A 701 -25.22 25.70 -12.66
CA ALA A 701 -23.98 25.09 -13.16
C ALA A 701 -24.26 24.45 -14.53
N LEU A 702 -23.39 24.71 -15.50
CA LEU A 702 -23.36 23.97 -16.75
C LEU A 702 -23.18 22.49 -16.39
N ARG A 703 -24.24 21.69 -16.55
CA ARG A 703 -24.28 20.25 -16.27
C ARG A 703 -24.24 19.47 -17.55
#